data_a1c66d674731f3aae8f87a7b441e5aa3
#
_entry.id   a1c66d674731f3aae8f87a7b441e5aa3
#
_cell.length_a   1.000
_cell.length_b   1.000
_cell.length_c   1.000
_cell.angle_alpha   90.00
_cell.angle_beta   90.00
_cell.angle_gamma   90.00
#
_symmetry.space_group_name_H-M   'P 1'
#
loop_
_entity.id
_entity.type
_entity.pdbx_description
1 polymer ?
#
loop_
_entity_poly.entity_id
_entity_poly.type
_entity_poly.pdbx_seq_one_letter_code
_entity_poly.pdbx_strand_id
1 'polypeptide(L)'
;MLVFQPIFSGTTGKISGRVTSKETGEPLIGANVMVDGTPLGAATDTEGNYYILQVPPGSYDVKFTMIGHRTLIMNDVRIRVDLTTTIDGQLDESTVGLDEVVVQAERPMIQTDVTYSQANISSEEVEMLPVEEFEDVLSLQAGVVTTGGEIHVRGGRGGEISYMVDGITVTDPYNSGIAVEIENNSIQELQFISGTFNAEYGQAMSGIVNIVTKDGDYEKYSGSWSTSIGDYYIAKDPVFPKVDQSNWDNIADLKANIEGPILPGKLSFFASGRKKRNGGYLFGEKVFSPNSYSWSDAQNMFLIDSLVGLGDGSIPVDTNWTPFYYQDSLRSLIDMKREAGDFSWEAMNWSEQTTYQTKISWRVTPRIKFGYNRMFSDTKSQSYSHAYQWNPDGRPYSFNTRIGNIARIDLSLNQSTFANFMYSNAINHYRTHLSDDPDYHKIIDGIDYDEDWGVGMLDEALYDTDPRIDDYATGNNFEVGGNYMDIYSRKSNVATVKAELTSQVNSVHQAKMGAEYRTTNITYNDITVLQAGYTGYMPVILEPEDNTIHNSFQSMTDPFTGDDLNGRNPLEFSVYIQDKMEADDMVVNIGARYDYFDSQFWVLNDSEDPNYLSPLKPINKWNDTDGDGQISDEEMRYDNLRSDEDRLESNANGDPWYEKADPKTQISPRFALAFPITDKGYLHFSYGHFFQNPSFSYIYDNPEFEVPAASGVNSTMGNANMEPQRTTQYEVGFSQQFGRDIGLEITGYYKDIRNLNSTEIKNSFIAGDRYGIYINKDHANSKGITVALSKRSSQNFSGNLDYTYSISEGNASDPTAAFYDEQSDIEPEKMLVPLDWDQRHTLNGTATYHMTKSSGASFVFSYGSGFPYTTTNADGQRTSFENNGRKPSTFNVDMRAFYNFSLFGSIQVSAHINVYNLFDIRNELTVYGDTGRSSYSLTPTYTPQYSGPMLNTLDEFLIVPSYYSAPRQIKVGLSLSLK
;
A
#
# COMPACT_ATOMS: atom_id res chain seq x y z
N MET A 1 -37.74 -26.20 0.70
CA MET A 1 -37.02 -25.64 1.85
C MET A 1 -35.56 -26.08 1.68
N LEU A 2 -34.79 -25.36 0.89
CA LEU A 2 -33.36 -25.59 0.72
C LEU A 2 -32.68 -25.06 1.98
N VAL A 3 -32.18 -25.97 2.79
CA VAL A 3 -31.34 -25.64 3.94
C VAL A 3 -29.98 -25.25 3.37
N PHE A 4 -29.74 -23.97 3.26
CA PHE A 4 -28.37 -23.44 3.01
C PHE A 4 -27.50 -23.79 4.22
N GLN A 5 -26.66 -24.80 4.07
CA GLN A 5 -25.57 -25.03 5.01
C GLN A 5 -24.42 -24.08 4.65
N PRO A 6 -23.86 -23.34 5.59
CA PRO A 6 -22.79 -22.36 5.36
C PRO A 6 -21.43 -23.00 5.05
N ILE A 7 -20.52 -22.30 4.37
CA ILE A 7 -19.46 -22.82 3.50
C ILE A 7 -18.15 -22.01 3.57
N PHE A 8 -16.83 -22.59 3.39
CA PHE A 8 -15.65 -21.97 3.97
C PHE A 8 -14.21 -22.44 3.60
N SER A 9 -13.12 -21.63 3.50
CA SER A 9 -11.71 -22.01 3.21
C SER A 9 -10.53 -21.06 3.56
N GLY A 10 -9.28 -21.37 3.30
CA GLY A 10 -8.18 -20.73 2.58
C GLY A 10 -6.92 -20.28 3.36
N THR A 11 -6.37 -21.06 4.34
CA THR A 11 -5.05 -20.77 4.99
C THR A 11 -4.25 -22.02 5.30
N THR A 12 -4.59 -23.14 4.69
CA THR A 12 -4.03 -24.48 5.00
C THR A 12 -3.71 -25.21 3.72
N GLY A 13 -2.83 -26.19 3.80
CA GLY A 13 -2.54 -27.12 2.72
C GLY A 13 -3.23 -28.47 2.91
N LYS A 14 -3.02 -29.36 1.94
CA LYS A 14 -3.51 -30.74 1.89
C LYS A 14 -2.33 -31.71 1.76
N ILE A 15 -2.40 -32.85 2.45
CA ILE A 15 -1.55 -34.00 2.18
C ILE A 15 -2.41 -35.07 1.50
N SER A 16 -1.91 -35.67 0.44
CA SER A 16 -2.52 -36.82 -0.22
C SER A 16 -1.44 -37.83 -0.57
N GLY A 17 -1.85 -39.05 -0.90
CA GLY A 17 -0.93 -40.08 -1.38
C GLY A 17 -1.53 -41.47 -1.26
N ARG A 18 -0.72 -42.48 -1.55
CA ARG A 18 -1.09 -43.87 -1.53
C ARG A 18 -0.18 -44.67 -0.63
N VAL A 19 -0.74 -45.60 0.15
CA VAL A 19 0.05 -46.51 0.99
C VAL A 19 -0.02 -47.91 0.41
N THR A 20 1.13 -48.52 0.16
CA THR A 20 1.27 -49.83 -0.44
C THR A 20 2.23 -50.72 0.39
N SER A 21 2.11 -52.05 0.27
CA SER A 21 3.11 -52.97 0.75
C SER A 21 4.37 -52.87 -0.12
N LYS A 22 5.52 -52.72 0.48
CA LYS A 22 6.79 -52.64 -0.25
C LYS A 22 7.20 -53.97 -0.91
N GLU A 23 6.70 -55.09 -0.37
CA GLU A 23 7.00 -56.41 -0.89
C GLU A 23 6.09 -56.81 -2.07
N THR A 24 4.78 -56.54 -1.94
CA THR A 24 3.77 -56.95 -2.95
C THR A 24 3.34 -55.85 -3.90
N GLY A 25 3.53 -54.58 -3.53
CA GLY A 25 2.96 -53.43 -4.27
C GLY A 25 1.46 -53.24 -4.10
N GLU A 26 0.78 -54.12 -3.34
CA GLU A 26 -0.66 -54.07 -3.11
C GLU A 26 -1.06 -52.90 -2.20
N PRO A 27 -2.25 -52.31 -2.40
CA PRO A 27 -2.73 -51.21 -1.55
C PRO A 27 -2.98 -51.67 -0.12
N LEU A 28 -2.59 -50.91 0.86
CA LEU A 28 -2.78 -51.19 2.27
C LEU A 28 -4.04 -50.43 2.75
N ILE A 29 -5.13 -51.21 2.92
CA ILE A 29 -6.44 -50.68 3.33
C ILE A 29 -6.45 -50.47 4.85
N GLY A 30 -6.88 -49.28 5.30
CA GLY A 30 -6.98 -48.95 6.72
C GLY A 30 -5.63 -48.61 7.38
N ALA A 31 -4.57 -48.41 6.61
CA ALA A 31 -3.32 -47.87 7.14
C ALA A 31 -3.59 -46.47 7.70
N ASN A 32 -3.04 -46.15 8.86
CA ASN A 32 -3.23 -44.89 9.53
C ASN A 32 -2.06 -43.95 9.20
N VAL A 33 -2.35 -42.77 8.66
CA VAL A 33 -1.41 -41.69 8.32
C VAL A 33 -1.68 -40.54 9.24
N MET A 34 -0.67 -40.09 9.98
CA MET A 34 -0.78 -39.01 10.97
C MET A 34 0.29 -37.94 10.75
N VAL A 35 -0.07 -36.70 10.92
CA VAL A 35 0.85 -35.51 10.95
C VAL A 35 1.28 -35.31 12.39
N ASP A 36 2.57 -35.57 12.68
CA ASP A 36 3.09 -35.52 14.05
C ASP A 36 2.97 -34.12 14.65
N GLY A 37 2.73 -34.03 15.96
CA GLY A 37 2.47 -32.78 16.67
C GLY A 37 1.07 -32.17 16.39
N THR A 38 0.23 -32.85 15.59
CA THR A 38 -1.13 -32.39 15.28
C THR A 38 -2.17 -33.48 15.55
N PRO A 39 -3.46 -33.17 15.72
CA PRO A 39 -4.51 -34.19 15.78
C PRO A 39 -4.96 -34.66 14.38
N LEU A 40 -4.26 -34.25 13.31
CA LEU A 40 -4.66 -34.48 11.93
C LEU A 40 -4.13 -35.81 11.42
N GLY A 41 -5.02 -36.57 10.78
CA GLY A 41 -4.66 -37.87 10.20
C GLY A 41 -5.83 -38.46 9.41
N ALA A 42 -5.53 -39.48 8.62
CA ALA A 42 -6.51 -40.18 7.82
C ALA A 42 -6.19 -41.71 7.78
N ALA A 43 -7.22 -42.52 7.59
CA ALA A 43 -7.04 -43.91 7.22
C ALA A 43 -7.14 -44.08 5.71
N THR A 44 -6.37 -45.01 5.13
CA THR A 44 -6.43 -45.30 3.69
C THR A 44 -7.72 -46.00 3.28
N ASP A 45 -8.21 -45.68 2.09
CA ASP A 45 -9.37 -46.33 1.47
C ASP A 45 -9.08 -47.69 0.87
N THR A 46 -10.04 -48.28 0.11
CA THR A 46 -9.92 -49.60 -0.52
C THR A 46 -8.85 -49.66 -1.60
N GLU A 47 -8.39 -48.54 -2.12
CA GLU A 47 -7.33 -48.44 -3.12
C GLU A 47 -6.01 -48.00 -2.53
N GLY A 48 -5.96 -47.86 -1.19
CA GLY A 48 -4.81 -47.43 -0.43
C GLY A 48 -4.58 -45.92 -0.42
N ASN A 49 -5.50 -45.13 -0.99
CA ASN A 49 -5.38 -43.68 -1.04
C ASN A 49 -5.81 -43.05 0.28
N TYR A 50 -5.23 -41.87 0.58
CA TYR A 50 -5.58 -41.06 1.76
C TYR A 50 -5.50 -39.58 1.46
N TYR A 51 -6.23 -38.76 2.21
CA TYR A 51 -6.15 -37.29 2.20
C TYR A 51 -6.23 -36.76 3.62
N ILE A 52 -5.37 -35.79 3.94
CA ILE A 52 -5.39 -35.05 5.19
C ILE A 52 -5.55 -33.57 4.81
N LEU A 53 -6.72 -33.02 5.15
CA LEU A 53 -7.05 -31.62 4.88
C LEU A 53 -6.73 -30.74 6.10
N GLN A 54 -6.72 -29.40 5.92
CA GLN A 54 -6.48 -28.41 6.96
C GLN A 54 -5.12 -28.52 7.66
N VAL A 55 -4.10 -28.95 6.96
CA VAL A 55 -2.75 -28.96 7.53
C VAL A 55 -2.18 -27.54 7.45
N PRO A 56 -1.84 -26.90 8.59
CA PRO A 56 -1.23 -25.57 8.56
C PRO A 56 0.06 -25.57 7.75
N PRO A 57 0.44 -24.44 7.12
CA PRO A 57 1.72 -24.37 6.42
C PRO A 57 2.88 -24.54 7.41
N GLY A 58 3.91 -25.26 6.99
CA GLY A 58 5.06 -25.59 7.83
C GLY A 58 5.73 -26.89 7.42
N SER A 59 6.71 -27.33 8.21
CA SER A 59 7.38 -28.62 8.04
C SER A 59 6.98 -29.58 9.13
N TYR A 60 6.56 -30.78 8.77
CA TYR A 60 6.04 -31.81 9.68
C TYR A 60 6.68 -33.17 9.43
N ASP A 61 6.66 -34.03 10.44
CA ASP A 61 6.92 -35.45 10.30
C ASP A 61 5.58 -36.16 10.06
N VAL A 62 5.51 -36.98 9.01
CA VAL A 62 4.31 -37.77 8.68
C VAL A 62 4.57 -39.22 8.98
N LYS A 63 3.72 -39.81 9.82
CA LYS A 63 3.83 -41.15 10.33
C LYS A 63 2.80 -42.08 9.71
N PHE A 64 3.27 -43.19 9.12
CA PHE A 64 2.47 -44.24 8.51
C PHE A 64 2.51 -45.47 9.38
N THR A 65 1.37 -45.96 9.81
CA THR A 65 1.25 -47.10 10.68
C THR A 65 0.18 -48.08 10.20
N MET A 66 0.50 -49.39 10.26
CA MET A 66 -0.46 -50.46 10.00
C MET A 66 -0.09 -51.70 10.82
N ILE A 67 -1.10 -52.44 11.26
CA ILE A 67 -0.89 -53.68 12.00
C ILE A 67 -0.18 -54.68 11.09
N GLY A 68 0.91 -55.29 11.58
CA GLY A 68 1.74 -56.26 10.84
C GLY A 68 2.81 -55.62 9.94
N HIS A 69 2.96 -54.26 9.96
CA HIS A 69 3.97 -53.54 9.19
C HIS A 69 4.82 -52.67 10.10
N ARG A 70 6.06 -52.34 9.67
CA ARG A 70 6.92 -51.38 10.32
C ARG A 70 6.39 -50.01 10.15
N THR A 71 6.49 -49.19 11.21
CA THR A 71 6.15 -47.75 11.12
C THR A 71 7.15 -47.05 10.20
N LEU A 72 6.63 -46.31 9.21
CA LEU A 72 7.40 -45.43 8.37
C LEU A 72 7.17 -43.99 8.84
N ILE A 73 8.26 -43.24 9.06
CA ILE A 73 8.22 -41.79 9.36
C ILE A 73 8.91 -41.07 8.22
N MET A 74 8.18 -40.18 7.57
CA MET A 74 8.73 -39.23 6.60
C MET A 74 8.95 -37.90 7.27
N ASN A 75 10.22 -37.58 7.52
CA ASN A 75 10.59 -36.32 8.18
C ASN A 75 10.62 -35.16 7.20
N ASP A 76 10.34 -33.97 7.75
CA ASP A 76 10.54 -32.67 7.05
C ASP A 76 9.66 -32.49 5.80
N VAL A 77 8.43 -32.99 5.88
CA VAL A 77 7.40 -32.81 4.87
C VAL A 77 6.91 -31.37 4.90
N ARG A 78 7.12 -30.64 3.81
CA ARG A 78 6.72 -29.23 3.73
C ARG A 78 5.31 -29.09 3.18
N ILE A 79 4.46 -28.40 3.96
CA ILE A 79 3.09 -28.06 3.60
C ILE A 79 3.03 -26.56 3.27
N ARG A 80 2.35 -26.21 2.19
CA ARG A 80 2.13 -24.85 1.71
C ARG A 80 0.65 -24.54 1.58
N VAL A 81 0.31 -23.25 1.66
CA VAL A 81 -1.07 -22.78 1.55
C VAL A 81 -1.65 -23.11 0.17
N ASP A 82 -2.90 -23.61 0.15
CA ASP A 82 -3.71 -23.96 -1.01
C ASP A 82 -3.10 -25.04 -1.95
N LEU A 83 -2.03 -25.70 -1.53
CA LEU A 83 -1.34 -26.72 -2.32
C LEU A 83 -1.50 -28.13 -1.75
N THR A 84 -1.41 -29.12 -2.64
CA THR A 84 -1.43 -30.55 -2.29
C THR A 84 0.00 -31.08 -2.23
N THR A 85 0.43 -31.55 -1.06
CA THR A 85 1.69 -32.29 -0.90
C THR A 85 1.41 -33.78 -1.05
N THR A 86 1.87 -34.37 -2.16
CA THR A 86 1.69 -35.80 -2.42
C THR A 86 2.81 -36.62 -1.77
N ILE A 87 2.45 -37.59 -0.92
CA ILE A 87 3.40 -38.44 -0.22
C ILE A 87 2.91 -39.90 -0.25
N ASP A 88 3.65 -40.75 -0.95
CA ASP A 88 3.37 -42.18 -0.99
C ASP A 88 4.15 -42.92 0.07
N GLY A 89 3.49 -43.85 0.79
CA GLY A 89 4.05 -44.67 1.84
C GLY A 89 4.20 -46.10 1.38
N GLN A 90 5.45 -46.65 1.47
CA GLN A 90 5.69 -48.09 1.25
C GLN A 90 6.10 -48.71 2.56
N LEU A 91 5.23 -49.58 3.13
CA LEU A 91 5.43 -50.23 4.41
C LEU A 91 6.02 -51.62 4.23
N ASP A 92 7.11 -51.88 4.95
CA ASP A 92 7.75 -53.22 5.07
C ASP A 92 6.91 -54.09 5.99
N GLU A 93 6.61 -55.34 5.61
CA GLU A 93 5.99 -56.34 6.50
C GLU A 93 6.94 -56.67 7.66
N SER A 94 6.41 -56.78 8.86
CA SER A 94 7.19 -57.16 10.06
C SER A 94 6.38 -58.04 11.01
N THR A 95 6.90 -59.22 11.26
CA THR A 95 6.33 -60.14 12.23
C THR A 95 6.91 -59.97 13.64
N VAL A 96 8.06 -59.30 13.78
CA VAL A 96 8.72 -59.06 15.06
C VAL A 96 9.62 -57.80 14.95
N GLY A 97 9.27 -56.72 15.64
CA GLY A 97 10.17 -55.63 15.84
C GLY A 97 9.54 -54.26 15.85
N LEU A 98 9.92 -53.46 16.84
CA LEU A 98 9.47 -52.05 17.02
C LEU A 98 10.41 -51.02 16.35
N ASP A 99 11.19 -51.43 15.35
CA ASP A 99 12.10 -50.52 14.69
C ASP A 99 11.34 -49.62 13.69
N GLU A 100 11.40 -48.31 13.94
CA GLU A 100 10.85 -47.27 13.03
C GLU A 100 11.80 -47.07 11.85
N VAL A 101 11.26 -46.97 10.65
CA VAL A 101 12.03 -46.58 9.44
C VAL A 101 11.85 -45.07 9.22
N VAL A 102 12.92 -44.34 9.39
CA VAL A 102 12.92 -42.88 9.17
C VAL A 102 13.48 -42.60 7.79
N VAL A 103 12.71 -41.90 6.97
CA VAL A 103 13.11 -41.44 5.61
C VAL A 103 12.93 -39.93 5.53
N GLN A 104 13.90 -39.25 4.97
CA GLN A 104 13.73 -37.82 4.70
C GLN A 104 12.86 -37.65 3.45
N ALA A 105 11.80 -36.84 3.54
CA ALA A 105 10.92 -36.54 2.40
C ALA A 105 11.71 -35.85 1.28
N GLU A 106 11.44 -36.21 0.05
CA GLU A 106 11.91 -35.44 -1.11
C GLU A 106 11.13 -34.11 -1.13
N ARG A 107 11.85 -33.00 -1.25
CA ARG A 107 11.27 -31.67 -1.40
C ARG A 107 11.31 -31.29 -2.89
N PRO A 108 10.24 -31.44 -3.66
CA PRO A 108 10.24 -30.98 -5.04
C PRO A 108 10.48 -29.46 -5.06
N MET A 109 11.24 -28.98 -6.07
CA MET A 109 11.45 -27.55 -6.31
C MET A 109 10.22 -26.92 -6.96
N ILE A 110 9.52 -27.71 -7.74
CA ILE A 110 8.36 -27.31 -8.54
C ILE A 110 7.17 -28.15 -8.09
N GLN A 111 6.05 -27.52 -7.90
CA GLN A 111 4.78 -28.17 -7.57
C GLN A 111 3.93 -28.28 -8.82
N THR A 112 3.54 -29.49 -9.17
CA THR A 112 2.86 -29.81 -10.43
C THR A 112 1.35 -29.58 -10.39
N ASP A 113 0.79 -29.27 -9.23
CA ASP A 113 -0.64 -29.00 -9.03
C ASP A 113 -0.99 -27.50 -9.09
N VAL A 114 -0.03 -26.64 -9.46
CA VAL A 114 -0.21 -25.19 -9.61
C VAL A 114 -0.69 -24.85 -11.00
N THR A 115 -1.80 -24.16 -11.11
CA THR A 115 -2.45 -23.81 -12.39
C THR A 115 -2.26 -22.34 -12.80
N TYR A 116 -1.51 -21.54 -11.98
CA TYR A 116 -1.22 -20.12 -12.19
C TYR A 116 0.11 -19.75 -11.51
N SER A 117 0.67 -18.59 -11.85
CA SER A 117 1.92 -18.13 -11.24
C SER A 117 1.73 -17.68 -9.81
N GLN A 118 2.48 -18.29 -8.90
CA GLN A 118 2.52 -17.90 -7.48
C GLN A 118 3.91 -18.13 -6.89
N ALA A 119 4.25 -17.33 -5.88
CA ALA A 119 5.42 -17.51 -5.04
C ALA A 119 4.99 -17.72 -3.59
N ASN A 120 5.52 -18.77 -2.95
CA ASN A 120 5.30 -19.05 -1.54
C ASN A 120 6.63 -18.91 -0.80
N ILE A 121 6.72 -17.93 0.06
CA ILE A 121 7.93 -17.52 0.75
C ILE A 121 7.77 -17.82 2.24
N SER A 122 8.69 -18.58 2.79
CA SER A 122 8.66 -18.94 4.20
C SER A 122 9.33 -17.91 5.09
N SER A 123 9.03 -17.96 6.40
CA SER A 123 9.69 -17.12 7.39
C SER A 123 11.22 -17.29 7.39
N GLU A 124 11.71 -18.51 7.19
CA GLU A 124 13.16 -18.79 7.16
C GLU A 124 13.84 -18.12 5.97
N GLU A 125 13.16 -18.07 4.81
CA GLU A 125 13.67 -17.40 3.62
C GLU A 125 13.74 -15.89 3.82
N VAL A 126 12.69 -15.28 4.41
CA VAL A 126 12.65 -13.84 4.74
C VAL A 126 13.77 -13.46 5.73
N GLU A 127 13.97 -14.24 6.79
CA GLU A 127 14.97 -13.96 7.84
C GLU A 127 16.42 -13.97 7.32
N MET A 128 16.70 -14.69 6.23
CA MET A 128 18.05 -14.77 5.64
C MET A 128 18.40 -13.57 4.75
N LEU A 129 17.43 -12.82 4.29
CA LEU A 129 17.64 -11.70 3.37
C LEU A 129 17.86 -10.37 4.11
N PRO A 130 18.56 -9.39 3.51
CA PRO A 130 18.64 -8.02 3.99
C PRO A 130 17.37 -7.22 3.65
N VAL A 131 16.22 -7.69 4.12
CA VAL A 131 14.91 -7.06 3.92
C VAL A 131 14.32 -6.66 5.28
N GLU A 132 13.59 -5.55 5.33
CA GLU A 132 13.03 -5.03 6.57
C GLU A 132 11.54 -5.28 6.70
N GLU A 133 10.81 -5.08 5.60
CA GLU A 133 9.36 -5.21 5.52
C GLU A 133 8.99 -6.33 4.52
N PHE A 134 7.76 -6.81 4.57
CA PHE A 134 7.33 -7.85 3.63
C PHE A 134 7.18 -7.32 2.19
N GLU A 135 6.94 -6.03 2.02
CA GLU A 135 6.90 -5.35 0.72
C GLU A 135 8.24 -5.42 0.00
N ASP A 136 9.36 -5.38 0.74
CA ASP A 136 10.69 -5.57 0.16
C ASP A 136 10.82 -6.97 -0.48
N VAL A 137 10.23 -7.98 0.19
CA VAL A 137 10.21 -9.36 -0.31
C VAL A 137 9.37 -9.48 -1.59
N LEU A 138 8.23 -8.77 -1.64
CA LEU A 138 7.37 -8.72 -2.82
C LEU A 138 8.06 -8.06 -3.99
N SER A 139 8.81 -6.99 -3.76
CA SER A 139 9.55 -6.25 -4.81
C SER A 139 10.60 -7.10 -5.53
N LEU A 140 11.05 -8.19 -4.91
CA LEU A 140 12.00 -9.13 -5.51
C LEU A 140 11.35 -10.17 -6.44
N GLN A 141 10.02 -10.28 -6.43
CA GLN A 141 9.33 -11.32 -7.19
C GLN A 141 9.22 -10.97 -8.69
N ALA A 142 9.22 -12.00 -9.52
CA ALA A 142 9.05 -11.83 -10.96
C ALA A 142 7.73 -11.13 -11.31
N GLY A 143 7.79 -10.13 -12.19
CA GLY A 143 6.63 -9.34 -12.60
C GLY A 143 6.25 -8.22 -11.65
N VAL A 144 7.04 -7.96 -10.60
CA VAL A 144 6.81 -6.86 -9.66
C VAL A 144 7.76 -5.71 -9.98
N VAL A 145 7.22 -4.50 -9.95
CA VAL A 145 7.93 -3.23 -10.13
C VAL A 145 7.46 -2.27 -9.04
N THR A 146 8.39 -1.54 -8.43
CA THR A 146 8.06 -0.53 -7.40
C THR A 146 8.51 0.83 -7.88
N THR A 147 7.60 1.80 -7.86
CA THR A 147 7.87 3.20 -8.19
C THR A 147 6.92 4.11 -7.41
N GLY A 148 7.40 5.29 -6.98
CA GLY A 148 6.58 6.23 -6.21
C GLY A 148 6.04 5.69 -4.87
N GLY A 149 6.63 4.62 -4.31
CA GLY A 149 6.13 3.95 -3.10
C GLY A 149 5.00 2.95 -3.36
N GLU A 150 4.58 2.76 -4.62
CA GLU A 150 3.54 1.81 -5.02
C GLU A 150 4.13 0.54 -5.62
N ILE A 151 3.42 -0.57 -5.41
CA ILE A 151 3.76 -1.88 -5.98
C ILE A 151 2.87 -2.12 -7.20
N HIS A 152 3.50 -2.37 -8.35
CA HIS A 152 2.85 -2.69 -9.62
C HIS A 152 3.13 -4.15 -9.98
N VAL A 153 2.07 -4.93 -10.22
CA VAL A 153 2.19 -6.34 -10.55
C VAL A 153 1.80 -6.57 -12.00
N ARG A 154 2.76 -7.06 -12.79
CA ARG A 154 2.57 -7.35 -14.22
C ARG A 154 1.94 -6.17 -14.97
N GLY A 155 2.45 -4.97 -14.68
CA GLY A 155 2.05 -3.74 -15.34
C GLY A 155 0.68 -3.20 -14.99
N GLY A 156 0.04 -3.68 -13.92
CA GLY A 156 -1.15 -3.06 -13.38
C GLY A 156 -0.85 -1.75 -12.65
N ARG A 157 -1.87 -0.91 -12.48
CA ARG A 157 -1.78 0.35 -11.70
C ARG A 157 -1.55 0.03 -10.21
N GLY A 158 -0.94 0.93 -9.48
CA GLY A 158 -0.87 0.86 -8.02
C GLY A 158 -2.25 0.73 -7.40
N GLY A 159 -2.37 -0.02 -6.29
CA GLY A 159 -3.66 -0.28 -5.64
C GLY A 159 -4.49 -1.42 -6.25
N GLU A 160 -4.05 -2.10 -7.32
CA GLU A 160 -4.75 -3.26 -7.90
C GLU A 160 -4.47 -4.59 -7.18
N ILE A 161 -3.81 -4.54 -6.04
CA ILE A 161 -3.44 -5.71 -5.22
C ILE A 161 -4.42 -5.84 -4.06
N SER A 162 -4.90 -7.06 -3.79
CA SER A 162 -5.63 -7.35 -2.55
C SER A 162 -4.71 -7.96 -1.52
N TYR A 163 -4.68 -7.35 -0.34
CA TYR A 163 -3.92 -7.83 0.82
C TYR A 163 -4.83 -8.63 1.75
N MET A 164 -4.36 -9.79 2.15
CA MET A 164 -5.09 -10.71 3.03
C MET A 164 -4.21 -11.16 4.21
N VAL A 165 -4.81 -11.30 5.37
CA VAL A 165 -4.18 -11.88 6.56
C VAL A 165 -5.04 -13.03 7.08
N ASP A 166 -4.41 -14.18 7.27
CA ASP A 166 -5.10 -15.40 7.72
C ASP A 166 -6.36 -15.73 6.89
N GLY A 167 -6.37 -15.36 5.57
CA GLY A 167 -7.44 -15.67 4.61
C GLY A 167 -8.60 -14.68 4.54
N ILE A 168 -8.52 -13.53 5.22
CA ILE A 168 -9.51 -12.46 5.15
C ILE A 168 -8.87 -11.16 4.66
N THR A 169 -9.58 -10.41 3.83
CA THR A 169 -9.09 -9.17 3.23
C THR A 169 -8.87 -8.08 4.28
N VAL A 170 -7.71 -7.41 4.21
CA VAL A 170 -7.30 -6.28 5.06
C VAL A 170 -6.84 -5.09 4.22
N THR A 171 -7.28 -4.98 2.98
CA THR A 171 -7.05 -3.83 2.12
C THR A 171 -7.94 -2.66 2.57
N ASP A 172 -7.38 -1.47 2.70
CA ASP A 172 -8.14 -0.22 2.94
C ASP A 172 -8.79 0.21 1.62
N PRO A 173 -10.12 0.19 1.51
CA PRO A 173 -10.79 0.50 0.24
C PRO A 173 -10.73 1.99 -0.12
N TYR A 174 -10.34 2.88 0.80
CA TYR A 174 -10.21 4.30 0.51
C TYR A 174 -9.05 4.60 -0.44
N ASN A 175 -7.89 3.99 -0.22
CA ASN A 175 -6.67 4.20 -1.02
C ASN A 175 -6.10 2.91 -1.62
N SER A 176 -6.79 1.78 -1.47
CA SER A 176 -6.36 0.44 -1.92
C SER A 176 -5.03 -0.05 -1.32
N GLY A 177 -4.55 0.58 -0.24
CA GLY A 177 -3.36 0.16 0.50
C GLY A 177 -3.67 -0.90 1.55
N ILE A 178 -2.64 -1.34 2.29
CA ILE A 178 -2.83 -2.26 3.41
C ILE A 178 -3.34 -1.53 4.66
N ALA A 179 -4.42 -2.03 5.27
CA ALA A 179 -5.04 -1.43 6.46
C ALA A 179 -4.42 -1.88 7.79
N VAL A 180 -3.53 -2.84 7.78
CA VAL A 180 -2.85 -3.38 8.98
C VAL A 180 -1.36 -3.50 8.74
N GLU A 181 -0.56 -3.42 9.78
CA GLU A 181 0.89 -3.63 9.72
C GLU A 181 1.24 -5.04 10.19
N ILE A 182 2.13 -5.71 9.47
CA ILE A 182 2.52 -7.09 9.75
C ILE A 182 4.03 -7.20 9.79
N GLU A 183 4.54 -7.62 10.92
CA GLU A 183 5.97 -7.81 11.11
C GLU A 183 6.45 -9.11 10.46
N ASN A 184 7.60 -9.07 9.78
CA ASN A 184 8.21 -10.23 9.13
C ASN A 184 8.41 -11.43 10.09
N ASN A 185 8.72 -11.17 11.38
CA ASN A 185 8.90 -12.21 12.38
C ASN A 185 7.60 -12.92 12.82
N SER A 186 6.44 -12.33 12.49
CA SER A 186 5.11 -12.90 12.75
C SER A 186 4.56 -13.72 11.57
N ILE A 187 5.20 -13.65 10.42
CA ILE A 187 4.80 -14.37 9.21
C ILE A 187 5.21 -15.84 9.33
N GLN A 188 4.28 -16.74 9.08
CA GLN A 188 4.53 -18.17 8.89
C GLN A 188 4.81 -18.47 7.42
N GLU A 189 3.98 -17.95 6.52
CA GLU A 189 4.11 -18.05 5.07
C GLU A 189 3.52 -16.81 4.41
N LEU A 190 4.21 -16.29 3.42
CA LEU A 190 3.74 -15.26 2.51
C LEU A 190 3.46 -15.92 1.16
N GLN A 191 2.21 -15.89 0.71
CA GLN A 191 1.80 -16.32 -0.61
C GLN A 191 1.54 -15.10 -1.49
N PHE A 192 2.25 -15.01 -2.59
CA PHE A 192 2.08 -13.98 -3.60
C PHE A 192 1.58 -14.62 -4.90
N ILE A 193 0.42 -14.21 -5.38
CA ILE A 193 -0.18 -14.66 -6.62
C ILE A 193 -0.17 -13.50 -7.60
N SER A 194 0.61 -13.61 -8.67
CA SER A 194 0.75 -12.57 -9.70
C SER A 194 0.00 -12.90 -11.00
N GLY A 195 -0.54 -14.10 -11.09
CA GLY A 195 -1.27 -14.61 -12.24
C GLY A 195 -2.78 -14.47 -12.13
N THR A 196 -3.50 -15.30 -12.88
CA THR A 196 -4.93 -15.48 -12.70
C THR A 196 -5.17 -16.24 -11.42
N PHE A 197 -5.96 -15.71 -10.52
CA PHE A 197 -6.24 -16.31 -9.23
C PHE A 197 -7.64 -16.90 -9.16
N ASN A 198 -7.84 -17.82 -8.20
CA ASN A 198 -9.11 -18.57 -8.00
C ASN A 198 -10.29 -17.66 -7.66
N ALA A 199 -11.54 -18.18 -7.82
CA ALA A 199 -12.78 -17.43 -7.61
C ALA A 199 -13.00 -16.96 -6.16
N GLU A 200 -12.31 -17.55 -5.18
CA GLU A 200 -12.31 -17.11 -3.78
C GLU A 200 -11.73 -15.71 -3.54
N TYR A 201 -10.86 -15.25 -4.43
CA TYR A 201 -10.22 -13.94 -4.35
C TYR A 201 -11.01 -12.91 -5.15
N GLY A 202 -11.27 -11.76 -4.56
CA GLY A 202 -11.97 -10.64 -5.18
C GLY A 202 -11.29 -9.30 -4.88
N GLN A 203 -11.87 -8.22 -5.43
CA GLN A 203 -11.37 -6.84 -5.25
C GLN A 203 -9.88 -6.71 -5.55
N ALA A 204 -9.44 -7.34 -6.66
CA ALA A 204 -8.06 -7.28 -7.16
C ALA A 204 -8.06 -7.48 -8.68
N MET A 205 -7.18 -6.80 -9.38
CA MET A 205 -6.99 -6.93 -10.83
C MET A 205 -5.59 -7.41 -11.20
N SER A 206 -4.61 -7.25 -10.31
CA SER A 206 -3.21 -7.50 -10.63
C SER A 206 -2.54 -8.60 -9.80
N GLY A 207 -2.89 -8.72 -8.53
CA GLY A 207 -2.27 -9.71 -7.66
C GLY A 207 -2.96 -9.88 -6.31
N ILE A 208 -2.63 -10.97 -5.64
CA ILE A 208 -3.06 -11.28 -4.28
C ILE A 208 -1.81 -11.47 -3.42
N VAL A 209 -1.80 -10.84 -2.26
CA VAL A 209 -0.81 -11.05 -1.19
C VAL A 209 -1.54 -11.65 0.00
N ASN A 210 -1.34 -12.93 0.28
CA ASN A 210 -1.96 -13.61 1.41
C ASN A 210 -0.89 -13.97 2.44
N ILE A 211 -0.99 -13.39 3.63
CA ILE A 211 -0.05 -13.56 4.72
C ILE A 211 -0.67 -14.46 5.78
N VAL A 212 -0.07 -15.62 6.00
CA VAL A 212 -0.45 -16.52 7.10
C VAL A 212 0.45 -16.24 8.29
N THR A 213 -0.15 -15.90 9.43
CA THR A 213 0.57 -15.55 10.65
C THR A 213 0.79 -16.77 11.55
N LYS A 214 1.86 -16.76 12.37
CA LYS A 214 2.20 -17.83 13.31
C LYS A 214 1.11 -18.06 14.35
N ASP A 215 0.79 -19.31 14.63
CA ASP A 215 -0.26 -19.73 15.60
C ASP A 215 0.27 -19.88 17.04
N GLY A 216 1.56 -19.92 17.21
CA GLY A 216 2.21 -20.34 18.46
C GLY A 216 2.28 -21.86 18.64
N ASP A 217 3.33 -22.34 19.30
CA ASP A 217 3.54 -23.77 19.57
C ASP A 217 2.63 -24.24 20.71
N TYR A 218 2.04 -25.41 20.58
CA TYR A 218 1.16 -26.01 21.59
C TYR A 218 1.89 -26.81 22.66
N GLU A 219 3.17 -27.13 22.47
CA GLU A 219 3.93 -28.04 23.34
C GLU A 219 5.14 -27.36 23.98
N LYS A 220 5.76 -26.38 23.28
CA LYS A 220 7.04 -25.79 23.68
C LYS A 220 6.95 -24.26 23.69
N TYR A 221 7.72 -23.66 24.60
CA TYR A 221 7.97 -22.23 24.55
C TYR A 221 9.16 -21.95 23.64
N SER A 222 9.03 -20.99 22.76
CA SER A 222 10.09 -20.42 21.96
C SER A 222 9.98 -18.91 21.90
N GLY A 223 11.03 -18.25 21.48
CA GLY A 223 11.01 -16.81 21.35
C GLY A 223 12.31 -16.28 20.78
N SER A 224 12.25 -15.08 20.25
CA SER A 224 13.41 -14.37 19.75
C SER A 224 13.42 -12.92 20.19
N TRP A 225 14.60 -12.37 20.29
CA TRP A 225 14.85 -10.96 20.51
C TRP A 225 15.94 -10.52 19.54
N SER A 226 15.75 -9.38 18.89
CA SER A 226 16.71 -8.82 17.94
C SER A 226 16.80 -7.32 18.12
N THR A 227 18.00 -6.80 18.06
CA THR A 227 18.24 -5.35 18.01
C THR A 227 19.27 -5.02 16.95
N SER A 228 19.10 -3.91 16.28
CA SER A 228 20.11 -3.33 15.40
C SER A 228 20.15 -1.82 15.55
N ILE A 229 21.33 -1.27 15.36
CA ILE A 229 21.61 0.17 15.31
C ILE A 229 22.39 0.46 14.04
N GLY A 230 22.28 1.68 13.54
CA GLY A 230 22.97 2.03 12.31
C GLY A 230 22.86 3.50 11.93
N ASP A 231 23.43 3.79 10.78
CA ASP A 231 23.42 5.13 10.21
C ASP A 231 23.57 5.08 8.70
N TYR A 232 23.31 6.21 8.06
CA TYR A 232 23.67 6.46 6.67
C TYR A 232 25.13 6.89 6.57
N TYR A 233 25.81 6.43 5.55
CA TYR A 233 27.22 6.74 5.36
C TYR A 233 27.54 7.03 3.89
N ILE A 234 27.98 8.25 3.63
CA ILE A 234 28.47 8.69 2.33
C ILE A 234 29.78 9.48 2.50
N ALA A 235 30.68 9.41 1.53
CA ALA A 235 31.76 10.39 1.46
C ALA A 235 31.15 11.77 1.22
N LYS A 236 31.74 12.84 1.76
CA LYS A 236 31.24 14.22 1.67
C LYS A 236 30.65 14.52 0.28
N ASP A 237 29.38 14.80 0.22
CA ASP A 237 28.61 15.00 -1.00
C ASP A 237 27.72 16.25 -0.87
N PRO A 238 27.75 17.18 -1.86
CA PRO A 238 26.91 18.38 -1.81
C PRO A 238 25.41 18.08 -1.91
N VAL A 239 25.01 16.92 -2.46
CA VAL A 239 23.59 16.54 -2.58
C VAL A 239 23.01 16.11 -1.23
N PHE A 240 23.81 15.44 -0.38
CA PHE A 240 23.37 14.95 0.92
C PHE A 240 24.17 15.65 2.05
N PRO A 241 23.83 16.89 2.41
CA PRO A 241 24.51 17.60 3.47
C PRO A 241 24.35 16.86 4.81
N LYS A 242 25.40 16.89 5.65
CA LYS A 242 25.43 16.33 7.01
C LYS A 242 25.39 14.80 7.15
N VAL A 243 25.20 14.03 6.10
CA VAL A 243 25.23 12.55 6.14
C VAL A 243 26.65 12.01 6.40
N ASP A 244 27.70 12.84 6.28
CA ASP A 244 29.09 12.50 6.61
C ASP A 244 29.40 12.48 8.13
N GLN A 245 28.44 12.91 8.98
CA GLN A 245 28.53 12.89 10.43
C GLN A 245 27.87 11.62 10.99
N SER A 246 28.68 10.59 11.29
CA SER A 246 28.13 9.33 11.78
C SER A 246 27.46 9.45 13.15
N ASN A 247 26.22 9.02 13.23
CA ASN A 247 25.42 8.94 14.44
C ASN A 247 24.76 7.54 14.53
N TRP A 248 25.42 6.59 15.17
CA TRP A 248 25.00 5.19 15.21
C TRP A 248 23.66 4.92 15.90
N ASP A 249 23.03 5.89 16.53
CA ASP A 249 21.67 5.82 17.07
C ASP A 249 20.63 6.50 16.16
N ASN A 250 21.03 7.00 14.98
CA ASN A 250 20.14 7.54 13.98
C ASN A 250 19.09 6.51 13.52
N ILE A 251 19.51 5.26 13.38
CA ILE A 251 18.63 4.15 13.06
C ILE A 251 18.68 3.13 14.20
N ALA A 252 17.52 2.81 14.75
CA ALA A 252 17.39 1.80 15.78
C ALA A 252 16.18 0.91 15.50
N ASP A 253 16.34 -0.40 15.61
CA ASP A 253 15.27 -1.39 15.42
C ASP A 253 15.35 -2.45 16.52
N LEU A 254 14.29 -2.56 17.29
CA LEU A 254 14.15 -3.54 18.37
C LEU A 254 12.95 -4.43 18.06
N LYS A 255 13.17 -5.73 17.93
CA LYS A 255 12.12 -6.74 17.69
C LYS A 255 12.15 -7.79 18.78
N ALA A 256 10.99 -8.26 19.19
CA ALA A 256 10.86 -9.39 20.10
C ALA A 256 9.64 -10.22 19.77
N ASN A 257 9.73 -11.52 19.91
CA ASN A 257 8.56 -12.39 19.92
C ASN A 257 8.68 -13.48 20.99
N ILE A 258 7.54 -14.00 21.40
CA ILE A 258 7.41 -15.14 22.29
C ILE A 258 6.17 -15.94 21.92
N GLU A 259 6.29 -17.25 21.96
CA GLU A 259 5.19 -18.16 21.68
C GLU A 259 5.25 -19.38 22.60
N GLY A 260 4.12 -20.06 22.76
CA GLY A 260 4.07 -21.30 23.54
C GLY A 260 2.69 -21.68 24.01
N PRO A 261 2.59 -22.78 24.77
CA PRO A 261 1.33 -23.27 25.32
C PRO A 261 0.86 -22.45 26.53
N ILE A 262 -0.41 -22.01 26.52
CA ILE A 262 -1.14 -21.59 27.73
C ILE A 262 -1.68 -22.85 28.43
N LEU A 263 -2.24 -23.76 27.62
CA LEU A 263 -2.65 -25.12 28.05
C LEU A 263 -2.07 -26.11 27.05
N PRO A 264 -1.10 -26.94 27.46
CA PRO A 264 -0.41 -27.89 26.58
C PRO A 264 -1.39 -28.71 25.72
N GLY A 265 -1.13 -28.80 24.44
CA GLY A 265 -1.93 -29.51 23.45
C GLY A 265 -3.27 -28.85 23.08
N LYS A 266 -3.71 -27.81 23.81
CA LYS A 266 -5.06 -27.22 23.60
C LYS A 266 -5.09 -25.72 23.30
N LEU A 267 -4.28 -24.93 23.99
CA LEU A 267 -4.33 -23.48 23.90
C LEU A 267 -2.91 -22.95 23.81
N SER A 268 -2.60 -22.27 22.70
CA SER A 268 -1.32 -21.62 22.45
C SER A 268 -1.49 -20.12 22.25
N PHE A 269 -0.39 -19.40 22.39
CA PHE A 269 -0.29 -18.00 22.05
C PHE A 269 0.97 -17.70 21.25
N PHE A 270 0.90 -16.65 20.45
CA PHE A 270 2.02 -15.95 19.83
C PHE A 270 1.90 -14.48 20.15
N ALA A 271 2.99 -13.84 20.53
CA ALA A 271 3.05 -12.40 20.74
C ALA A 271 4.33 -11.84 20.13
N SER A 272 4.24 -10.75 19.38
CA SER A 272 5.39 -10.03 18.82
C SER A 272 5.26 -8.54 19.06
N GLY A 273 6.40 -7.84 19.09
CA GLY A 273 6.46 -6.40 19.16
C GLY A 273 7.73 -5.88 18.50
N ARG A 274 7.63 -4.68 17.91
CA ARG A 274 8.74 -3.95 17.31
C ARG A 274 8.66 -2.48 17.67
N LYS A 275 9.81 -1.88 17.89
CA LYS A 275 9.99 -0.43 17.93
C LYS A 275 11.12 -0.07 16.98
N LYS A 276 10.77 0.70 15.94
CA LYS A 276 11.69 1.15 14.88
C LYS A 276 11.80 2.65 14.92
N ARG A 277 13.02 3.17 14.80
CA ARG A 277 13.31 4.58 14.56
C ARG A 277 14.22 4.69 13.36
N ASN A 278 13.89 5.58 12.46
CA ASN A 278 14.75 6.03 11.36
C ASN A 278 14.85 7.55 11.45
N GLY A 279 16.00 8.07 11.80
CA GLY A 279 16.24 9.50 11.96
C GLY A 279 16.44 10.27 10.66
N GLY A 280 16.41 9.57 9.51
CA GLY A 280 16.46 10.21 8.18
C GLY A 280 17.87 10.54 7.70
N TYR A 281 17.93 11.01 6.43
CA TYR A 281 19.18 11.38 5.73
C TYR A 281 19.01 12.64 4.85
N LEU A 282 17.81 13.19 4.76
CA LEU A 282 17.51 14.43 4.06
C LEU A 282 17.42 15.55 5.10
N PHE A 283 18.36 16.49 5.06
CA PHE A 283 18.49 17.52 6.07
C PHE A 283 18.08 18.89 5.53
N GLY A 284 17.48 19.71 6.40
CA GLY A 284 17.27 21.13 6.22
C GLY A 284 18.04 21.93 7.27
N GLU A 285 18.36 23.15 6.95
CA GLU A 285 18.98 24.10 7.86
C GLU A 285 17.94 25.10 8.36
N LYS A 286 17.78 25.26 9.66
CA LYS A 286 16.86 26.24 10.28
C LYS A 286 17.35 27.65 10.10
N VAL A 287 17.39 28.13 8.86
CA VAL A 287 17.73 29.50 8.51
C VAL A 287 16.61 30.45 8.94
N PHE A 288 15.38 30.01 8.76
CA PHE A 288 14.16 30.69 9.16
C PHE A 288 13.38 29.85 10.17
N SER A 289 12.51 30.50 10.92
CA SER A 289 11.50 29.87 11.75
C SER A 289 10.12 30.07 11.11
N PRO A 290 9.09 29.32 11.48
CA PRO A 290 7.72 29.58 11.03
C PRO A 290 7.25 31.01 11.20
N ASN A 291 7.70 31.70 12.24
CA ASN A 291 7.34 33.06 12.59
C ASN A 291 8.30 34.11 12.00
N SER A 292 9.17 33.73 11.08
CA SER A 292 10.04 34.70 10.38
C SER A 292 9.26 35.58 9.43
N TYR A 293 9.73 36.81 9.22
CA TYR A 293 9.06 37.74 8.29
C TYR A 293 9.11 37.25 6.84
N SER A 294 8.09 37.67 6.06
CA SER A 294 8.04 37.39 4.63
C SER A 294 9.21 38.00 3.88
N TRP A 295 9.47 37.49 2.66
CA TRP A 295 10.50 38.04 1.78
C TRP A 295 10.27 39.50 1.45
N SER A 296 9.02 39.92 1.18
CA SER A 296 8.68 41.32 0.88
C SER A 296 8.97 42.23 2.04
N ASP A 297 8.75 41.76 3.28
CA ASP A 297 9.07 42.55 4.48
C ASP A 297 10.54 42.57 4.78
N ALA A 298 11.25 41.46 4.58
CA ALA A 298 12.70 41.42 4.67
C ALA A 298 13.35 42.39 3.66
N GLN A 299 12.85 42.46 2.44
CA GLN A 299 13.27 43.45 1.45
C GLN A 299 12.95 44.89 1.87
N ASN A 300 11.73 45.13 2.34
CA ASN A 300 11.29 46.45 2.78
C ASN A 300 12.08 46.93 3.99
N MET A 301 12.34 46.05 4.96
CA MET A 301 13.20 46.36 6.12
C MET A 301 14.62 46.65 5.70
N PHE A 302 15.18 45.88 4.78
CA PHE A 302 16.53 46.14 4.25
C PHE A 302 16.61 47.49 3.54
N LEU A 303 15.62 47.83 2.71
CA LEU A 303 15.51 49.13 2.05
C LEU A 303 15.37 50.24 3.09
N ILE A 304 14.55 50.07 4.11
CA ILE A 304 14.35 51.06 5.17
C ILE A 304 15.64 51.25 5.99
N ASP A 305 16.33 50.19 6.40
CA ASP A 305 17.57 50.27 7.14
C ASP A 305 18.71 50.87 6.30
N SER A 306 18.74 50.55 4.99
CA SER A 306 19.70 51.17 4.06
C SER A 306 19.41 52.63 3.85
N LEU A 307 18.15 53.05 3.81
CA LEU A 307 17.70 54.43 3.68
C LEU A 307 18.00 55.23 4.98
N VAL A 308 17.74 54.63 6.15
CA VAL A 308 18.00 55.25 7.44
C VAL A 308 19.53 55.41 7.67
N GLY A 309 20.36 54.47 7.17
CA GLY A 309 21.82 54.59 7.25
C GLY A 309 22.44 55.65 6.34
N LEU A 310 21.79 56.04 5.26
CA LEU A 310 22.32 57.04 4.30
C LEU A 310 21.98 58.46 4.64
N GLY A 311 21.02 58.75 5.50
CA GLY A 311 20.78 60.08 6.12
C GLY A 311 20.33 61.23 5.19
N ASP A 312 20.17 60.99 3.90
CA ASP A 312 19.90 62.01 2.89
C ASP A 312 18.59 61.87 2.08
N GLY A 313 17.84 60.78 2.35
CA GLY A 313 16.53 60.56 1.73
C GLY A 313 16.57 60.19 0.23
N SER A 314 17.72 59.89 -0.35
CA SER A 314 17.84 59.45 -1.72
C SER A 314 17.80 57.93 -1.84
N ILE A 315 16.89 57.39 -2.66
CA ILE A 315 16.79 55.97 -2.95
C ILE A 315 17.73 55.62 -4.10
N PRO A 316 18.76 54.80 -3.89
CA PRO A 316 19.53 54.28 -5.02
C PRO A 316 18.70 53.25 -5.76
N VAL A 317 18.21 53.61 -6.92
CA VAL A 317 17.59 52.63 -7.85
C VAL A 317 18.73 51.99 -8.65
N ASP A 318 19.36 50.98 -8.13
CA ASP A 318 20.22 50.11 -8.92
C ASP A 318 19.47 48.85 -9.27
N THR A 319 19.17 48.68 -10.54
CA THR A 319 18.38 47.57 -11.12
C THR A 319 19.23 46.30 -11.41
N ASN A 320 20.50 46.29 -11.03
CA ASN A 320 21.44 45.20 -11.28
C ASN A 320 21.89 44.47 -9.99
N TRP A 321 20.96 44.18 -9.15
CA TRP A 321 21.25 43.47 -7.92
C TRP A 321 21.50 41.98 -8.15
N THR A 322 22.68 41.47 -7.84
CA THR A 322 22.99 40.04 -7.87
C THR A 322 22.69 39.38 -6.53
N PRO A 323 22.04 38.20 -6.51
CA PRO A 323 21.58 37.50 -5.30
C PRO A 323 22.71 37.23 -4.25
N PHE A 324 23.94 37.14 -4.72
CA PHE A 324 25.11 36.78 -3.87
C PHE A 324 25.45 37.77 -2.76
N TYR A 325 25.15 39.03 -2.93
CA TYR A 325 25.42 40.06 -1.91
C TYR A 325 24.42 40.03 -0.75
N TYR A 326 23.27 39.39 -0.95
CA TYR A 326 22.20 39.35 0.04
C TYR A 326 22.36 38.31 1.12
N GLN A 327 22.94 37.14 0.84
CA GLN A 327 22.96 36.03 1.80
C GLN A 327 23.69 36.41 3.10
N ASP A 328 24.83 37.07 3.02
CA ASP A 328 25.58 37.44 4.23
C ASP A 328 24.97 38.67 4.94
N SER A 329 24.39 39.61 4.16
CA SER A 329 23.74 40.79 4.73
C SER A 329 22.40 40.46 5.34
N LEU A 330 21.64 39.55 4.76
CA LEU A 330 20.35 39.10 5.29
C LEU A 330 20.54 38.18 6.48
N ARG A 331 21.48 37.25 6.46
CA ARG A 331 21.84 36.45 7.62
C ARG A 331 22.22 37.37 8.81
N SER A 332 22.95 38.45 8.57
CA SER A 332 23.28 39.41 9.63
C SER A 332 22.11 40.27 10.11
N LEU A 333 21.09 40.49 9.25
CA LEU A 333 19.87 41.21 9.62
C LEU A 333 18.87 40.31 10.37
N ILE A 334 18.79 39.05 9.98
CA ILE A 334 18.00 38.04 10.66
C ILE A 334 18.54 37.78 12.07
N ASP A 335 19.85 37.67 12.22
CA ASP A 335 20.55 37.57 13.52
C ASP A 335 20.25 38.76 14.45
N MET A 336 20.02 39.96 13.90
CA MET A 336 19.74 41.14 14.71
C MET A 336 18.30 41.27 15.21
N LYS A 337 17.33 40.54 14.62
CA LYS A 337 15.88 40.77 14.89
C LYS A 337 15.13 39.65 15.59
N ARG A 338 15.77 38.65 16.17
CA ARG A 338 15.20 37.57 17.02
C ARG A 338 14.24 36.57 16.41
N GLU A 339 13.97 36.58 15.13
CA GLU A 339 13.01 35.73 14.46
C GLU A 339 13.64 34.79 13.42
N ALA A 340 14.96 34.82 13.36
CA ALA A 340 15.74 33.83 12.60
C ALA A 340 15.66 32.46 13.24
N GLY A 341 15.82 31.45 12.42
CA GLY A 341 16.16 30.14 12.91
C GLY A 341 17.50 30.14 13.64
N ASP A 342 17.80 29.04 14.30
CA ASP A 342 19.04 28.87 15.06
C ASP A 342 20.22 28.33 14.21
N PHE A 343 20.04 28.20 12.88
CA PHE A 343 20.99 27.64 11.92
C PHE A 343 21.40 26.18 12.23
N SER A 344 20.63 25.48 13.06
CA SER A 344 20.84 24.07 13.29
C SER A 344 20.34 23.25 12.10
N TRP A 345 20.92 22.07 11.94
CA TRP A 345 20.50 21.14 10.91
C TRP A 345 19.57 20.09 11.50
N GLU A 346 18.45 19.84 10.84
CA GLU A 346 17.47 18.86 11.25
C GLU A 346 17.17 17.88 10.11
N ALA A 347 16.97 16.62 10.45
CA ALA A 347 16.52 15.61 9.49
C ALA A 347 15.05 15.81 9.16
N MET A 348 14.74 15.87 7.87
CA MET A 348 13.41 16.18 7.38
C MET A 348 12.58 14.95 6.97
N ASN A 349 13.17 13.75 6.97
CA ASN A 349 12.51 12.50 6.55
C ASN A 349 12.66 11.40 7.60
N TRP A 350 12.33 11.71 8.83
CA TRP A 350 12.41 10.76 9.94
C TRP A 350 11.10 10.05 10.20
N SER A 351 11.16 8.88 10.84
CA SER A 351 9.99 8.12 11.26
C SER A 351 10.24 7.32 12.54
N GLU A 352 9.22 7.21 13.37
CA GLU A 352 9.16 6.33 14.52
C GLU A 352 7.93 5.44 14.42
N GLN A 353 8.11 4.13 14.62
CA GLN A 353 7.03 3.15 14.51
C GLN A 353 7.05 2.21 15.70
N THR A 354 5.87 1.91 16.23
CA THR A 354 5.66 0.90 17.25
C THR A 354 4.59 -0.07 16.77
N THR A 355 4.93 -1.34 16.69
CA THR A 355 4.01 -2.41 16.28
C THR A 355 3.93 -3.48 17.35
N TYR A 356 2.75 -4.09 17.51
CA TYR A 356 2.59 -5.33 18.25
C TYR A 356 1.50 -6.20 17.66
N GLN A 357 1.69 -7.50 17.78
CA GLN A 357 0.72 -8.50 17.38
C GLN A 357 0.56 -9.55 18.47
N THR A 358 -0.68 -10.00 18.67
CA THR A 358 -0.98 -11.09 19.60
C THR A 358 -1.99 -12.03 18.96
N LYS A 359 -1.65 -13.31 18.88
CA LYS A 359 -2.55 -14.35 18.38
C LYS A 359 -2.76 -15.44 19.44
N ILE A 360 -4.02 -15.82 19.62
CA ILE A 360 -4.42 -16.91 20.49
C ILE A 360 -5.07 -17.99 19.62
N SER A 361 -4.62 -19.23 19.77
CA SER A 361 -5.11 -20.39 19.04
C SER A 361 -5.59 -21.46 20.00
N TRP A 362 -6.89 -21.77 19.94
CA TRP A 362 -7.54 -22.70 20.87
C TRP A 362 -8.16 -23.89 20.15
N ARG A 363 -7.66 -25.08 20.40
CA ARG A 363 -8.27 -26.36 20.00
C ARG A 363 -9.37 -26.71 21.01
N VAL A 364 -10.60 -26.20 20.75
CA VAL A 364 -11.77 -26.42 21.64
C VAL A 364 -12.11 -27.90 21.71
N THR A 365 -12.12 -28.55 20.56
CA THR A 365 -12.25 -30.02 20.38
C THR A 365 -11.33 -30.46 19.25
N PRO A 366 -11.14 -31.78 19.00
CA PRO A 366 -10.40 -32.23 17.81
C PRO A 366 -10.99 -31.76 16.46
N ARG A 367 -12.25 -31.28 16.46
CA ARG A 367 -12.96 -30.83 15.26
C ARG A 367 -13.15 -29.31 15.20
N ILE A 368 -12.88 -28.58 16.28
CA ILE A 368 -13.15 -27.15 16.37
C ILE A 368 -11.88 -26.44 16.86
N LYS A 369 -11.35 -25.54 16.02
CA LYS A 369 -10.28 -24.63 16.39
C LYS A 369 -10.85 -23.21 16.37
N PHE A 370 -10.54 -22.42 17.39
CA PHE A 370 -10.79 -20.97 17.44
C PHE A 370 -9.47 -20.23 17.40
N GLY A 371 -9.38 -19.18 16.60
CA GLY A 371 -8.24 -18.26 16.53
C GLY A 371 -8.70 -16.83 16.74
N TYR A 372 -7.90 -16.05 17.44
CA TYR A 372 -8.06 -14.60 17.54
C TYR A 372 -6.71 -13.93 17.36
N ASN A 373 -6.61 -13.01 16.42
CA ASN A 373 -5.40 -12.27 16.08
C ASN A 373 -5.68 -10.76 16.21
N ARG A 374 -4.88 -10.07 17.02
CA ARG A 374 -4.90 -8.62 17.15
C ARG A 374 -3.58 -8.05 16.71
N MET A 375 -3.63 -7.09 15.81
CA MET A 375 -2.52 -6.32 15.28
C MET A 375 -2.70 -4.85 15.61
N PHE A 376 -1.62 -4.17 15.91
CA PHE A 376 -1.58 -2.73 16.17
C PHE A 376 -0.29 -2.16 15.62
N SER A 377 -0.39 -1.01 14.98
CA SER A 377 0.75 -0.18 14.60
C SER A 377 0.43 1.28 14.83
N ASP A 378 1.42 2.02 15.32
CA ASP A 378 1.38 3.46 15.44
C ASP A 378 2.67 4.02 14.87
N THR A 379 2.55 4.93 13.90
CA THR A 379 3.66 5.54 13.19
C THR A 379 3.55 7.05 13.29
N LYS A 380 4.63 7.69 13.69
CA LYS A 380 4.83 9.15 13.64
C LYS A 380 5.98 9.45 12.70
N SER A 381 5.80 10.40 11.79
CA SER A 381 6.83 10.75 10.79
C SER A 381 6.70 12.19 10.32
N GLN A 382 7.77 12.66 9.70
CA GLN A 382 7.75 13.84 8.85
C GLN A 382 8.34 13.48 7.49
N SER A 383 7.77 14.02 6.42
CA SER A 383 8.25 13.84 5.07
C SER A 383 9.11 15.03 4.63
N TYR A 384 10.12 14.75 3.79
CA TYR A 384 10.93 15.81 3.20
C TYR A 384 10.09 16.64 2.21
N SER A 385 10.18 17.97 2.37
CA SER A 385 9.70 18.91 1.38
C SER A 385 10.85 19.85 1.02
N HIS A 386 11.18 19.92 -0.27
CA HIS A 386 12.34 20.68 -0.73
C HIS A 386 12.17 22.18 -0.49
N ALA A 387 10.95 22.69 -0.67
CA ALA A 387 10.66 24.11 -0.39
C ALA A 387 10.96 24.50 1.05
N TYR A 388 10.68 23.64 2.01
CA TYR A 388 10.92 23.86 3.44
C TYR A 388 12.36 23.60 3.89
N GLN A 389 13.34 23.47 2.99
CA GLN A 389 14.73 23.18 3.37
C GLN A 389 15.34 24.23 4.29
N TRP A 390 14.91 25.47 4.22
CA TRP A 390 15.35 26.57 5.09
C TRP A 390 14.40 26.87 6.25
N ASN A 391 13.20 26.27 6.27
CA ASN A 391 12.22 26.36 7.35
C ASN A 391 11.71 24.95 7.74
N PRO A 392 12.53 24.05 8.24
CA PRO A 392 12.15 22.67 8.55
C PRO A 392 11.00 22.55 9.55
N ASP A 393 10.88 23.49 10.48
CA ASP A 393 9.86 23.49 11.54
C ASP A 393 8.44 23.81 11.02
N GLY A 394 8.31 24.43 9.83
CA GLY A 394 7.00 24.73 9.21
C GLY A 394 6.28 23.52 8.62
N ARG A 395 6.86 22.33 8.68
CA ARG A 395 6.29 21.10 8.09
C ARG A 395 5.38 20.33 9.04
N PRO A 396 4.34 19.67 8.52
CA PRO A 396 3.44 18.90 9.34
C PRO A 396 4.07 17.59 9.84
N TYR A 397 3.53 17.09 10.95
CA TYR A 397 3.65 15.70 11.37
C TYR A 397 2.59 14.85 10.71
N SER A 398 2.96 13.62 10.37
CA SER A 398 2.03 12.59 9.92
C SER A 398 1.94 11.48 10.95
N PHE A 399 0.71 11.10 11.29
CA PHE A 399 0.41 10.02 12.23
C PHE A 399 -0.42 8.96 11.51
N ASN A 400 -0.07 7.71 11.68
CA ASN A 400 -0.84 6.61 11.12
C ASN A 400 -1.02 5.50 12.16
N THR A 401 -2.24 5.38 12.66
CA THR A 401 -2.62 4.34 13.63
C THR A 401 -3.43 3.27 12.93
N ARG A 402 -2.95 2.02 12.94
CA ARG A 402 -3.61 0.87 12.32
C ARG A 402 -3.95 -0.17 13.37
N ILE A 403 -5.18 -0.67 13.35
CA ILE A 403 -5.67 -1.71 14.27
C ILE A 403 -6.35 -2.79 13.47
N GLY A 404 -5.91 -4.03 13.61
CA GLY A 404 -6.55 -5.20 13.02
C GLY A 404 -7.01 -6.18 14.10
N ASN A 405 -8.24 -6.66 14.00
CA ASN A 405 -8.76 -7.75 14.81
C ASN A 405 -9.33 -8.81 13.88
N ILE A 406 -8.87 -10.06 13.98
CA ILE A 406 -9.36 -11.17 13.19
C ILE A 406 -9.77 -12.29 14.14
N ALA A 407 -11.03 -12.70 14.08
CA ALA A 407 -11.52 -13.88 14.76
C ALA A 407 -11.86 -14.97 13.75
N ARG A 408 -11.46 -16.21 14.01
CA ARG A 408 -11.63 -17.34 13.12
C ARG A 408 -12.11 -18.57 13.86
N ILE A 409 -13.01 -19.31 13.25
CA ILE A 409 -13.46 -20.62 13.70
C ILE A 409 -13.26 -21.61 12.56
N ASP A 410 -12.42 -22.61 12.76
CA ASP A 410 -12.23 -23.75 11.86
C ASP A 410 -13.01 -24.95 12.40
N LEU A 411 -13.84 -25.54 11.55
CA LEU A 411 -14.74 -26.64 11.88
C LEU A 411 -14.55 -27.82 10.91
N SER A 412 -14.05 -28.94 11.38
CA SER A 412 -14.00 -30.19 10.61
C SER A 412 -15.35 -30.93 10.73
N LEU A 413 -16.14 -30.93 9.68
CA LEU A 413 -17.44 -31.60 9.62
C LEU A 413 -17.28 -33.12 9.54
N ASN A 414 -16.35 -33.57 8.69
CA ASN A 414 -15.91 -34.94 8.54
C ASN A 414 -14.47 -34.99 8.02
N GLN A 415 -13.96 -36.13 7.62
CA GLN A 415 -12.58 -36.28 7.13
C GLN A 415 -12.32 -35.58 5.78
N SER A 416 -13.35 -35.38 4.97
CA SER A 416 -13.26 -34.81 3.62
C SER A 416 -13.87 -33.42 3.51
N THR A 417 -14.52 -32.89 4.56
CA THR A 417 -15.26 -31.64 4.50
C THR A 417 -14.99 -30.80 5.73
N PHE A 418 -14.62 -29.53 5.53
CA PHE A 418 -14.38 -28.59 6.61
C PHE A 418 -14.95 -27.22 6.30
N ALA A 419 -15.10 -26.44 7.33
CA ALA A 419 -15.80 -25.18 7.37
C ALA A 419 -15.01 -24.12 8.14
N ASN A 420 -14.89 -22.87 7.64
CA ASN A 420 -14.26 -21.74 8.33
C ASN A 420 -15.25 -20.58 8.42
N PHE A 421 -15.31 -19.91 9.57
CA PHE A 421 -16.00 -18.65 9.78
C PHE A 421 -14.98 -17.61 10.20
N MET A 422 -15.00 -16.46 9.57
CA MET A 422 -14.06 -15.41 9.83
C MET A 422 -14.79 -14.08 10.01
N TYR A 423 -14.30 -13.30 10.96
CA TYR A 423 -14.68 -11.92 11.17
C TYR A 423 -13.41 -11.10 11.28
N SER A 424 -13.32 -10.01 10.55
CA SER A 424 -12.27 -9.02 10.75
C SER A 424 -12.86 -7.63 10.98
N ASN A 425 -12.11 -6.85 11.74
CA ASN A 425 -12.32 -5.41 11.88
C ASN A 425 -10.95 -4.75 11.75
N ALA A 426 -10.77 -3.96 10.69
CA ALA A 426 -9.56 -3.20 10.41
C ALA A 426 -9.85 -1.71 10.48
N ILE A 427 -9.06 -0.98 11.26
CA ILE A 427 -9.14 0.47 11.41
C ILE A 427 -7.83 1.06 10.94
N ASN A 428 -7.89 2.01 10.03
CA ASN A 428 -6.77 2.84 9.60
C ASN A 428 -7.12 4.30 9.85
N HIS A 429 -6.35 4.97 10.73
CA HIS A 429 -6.54 6.37 11.07
C HIS A 429 -5.28 7.16 10.73
N TYR A 430 -5.33 7.91 9.63
CA TYR A 430 -4.27 8.77 9.14
C TYR A 430 -4.59 10.23 9.45
N ARG A 431 -3.59 10.97 9.96
CA ARG A 431 -3.71 12.37 10.35
C ARG A 431 -2.45 13.13 9.95
N THR A 432 -2.63 14.38 9.54
CA THR A 432 -1.52 15.30 9.22
C THR A 432 -1.85 16.68 9.75
N HIS A 433 -0.97 17.25 10.57
CA HIS A 433 -1.09 18.59 11.14
C HIS A 433 0.23 19.05 11.77
N LEU A 434 0.34 20.31 12.15
CA LEU A 434 1.58 20.91 12.71
C LEU A 434 1.92 20.44 14.11
N SER A 435 0.93 20.11 14.93
CA SER A 435 1.19 19.71 16.31
C SER A 435 1.83 18.33 16.39
N ASP A 436 2.73 18.14 17.36
CA ASP A 436 3.32 16.85 17.67
C ASP A 436 2.37 15.94 18.50
N ASP A 437 1.23 16.46 18.96
CA ASP A 437 0.15 15.72 19.60
C ASP A 437 -0.72 15.02 18.56
N PRO A 438 -0.78 13.68 18.53
CA PRO A 438 -1.59 12.94 17.57
C PRO A 438 -3.10 13.18 17.67
N ASP A 439 -3.57 13.74 18.78
CA ASP A 439 -4.98 14.04 19.02
C ASP A 439 -5.37 15.51 18.71
N TYR A 440 -4.44 16.30 18.20
CA TYR A 440 -4.66 17.72 17.90
C TYR A 440 -5.83 17.97 16.95
N HIS A 441 -6.08 17.08 16.00
CA HIS A 441 -7.24 17.14 15.09
C HIS A 441 -8.59 17.14 15.83
N LYS A 442 -8.65 16.65 17.08
CA LYS A 442 -9.88 16.65 17.89
C LYS A 442 -10.23 18.00 18.50
N ILE A 443 -9.30 18.95 18.49
CA ILE A 443 -9.55 20.31 18.93
C ILE A 443 -10.66 20.93 18.07
N ILE A 444 -10.72 20.55 16.80
CA ILE A 444 -11.76 21.00 15.86
C ILE A 444 -13.16 20.50 16.28
N ASP A 445 -13.26 19.27 16.83
CA ASP A 445 -14.54 18.72 17.32
C ASP A 445 -15.06 19.43 18.59
N GLY A 446 -14.23 20.24 19.25
CA GLY A 446 -14.53 20.92 20.52
C GLY A 446 -14.39 22.45 20.47
N ILE A 447 -14.22 23.02 19.28
CA ILE A 447 -14.17 24.47 19.13
C ILE A 447 -15.53 25.04 19.49
N ASP A 448 -15.55 25.86 20.53
CA ASP A 448 -16.72 26.65 20.96
C ASP A 448 -16.81 27.83 19.97
N TYR A 449 -17.68 27.68 18.95
CA TYR A 449 -17.93 28.74 18.00
C TYR A 449 -18.60 29.90 18.69
N ASP A 450 -18.05 31.12 18.58
CA ASP A 450 -18.72 32.31 19.03
C ASP A 450 -19.97 32.54 18.15
N GLU A 451 -21.13 32.33 18.67
CA GLU A 451 -22.43 32.48 17.99
C GLU A 451 -22.59 33.85 17.28
N ASP A 452 -21.83 34.87 17.71
CA ASP A 452 -21.90 36.23 17.12
C ASP A 452 -20.96 36.41 15.87
N TRP A 453 -19.96 35.53 15.67
CA TRP A 453 -18.92 35.71 14.62
C TRP A 453 -18.71 34.49 13.73
N GLY A 454 -19.24 33.34 14.05
CA GLY A 454 -19.05 32.10 13.26
C GLY A 454 -17.59 31.61 13.15
N VAL A 455 -16.76 31.97 14.12
CA VAL A 455 -15.31 31.79 14.07
C VAL A 455 -14.83 30.94 15.23
N GLY A 456 -14.22 29.80 14.95
CA GLY A 456 -13.52 28.97 15.92
C GLY A 456 -12.06 29.39 16.08
N MET A 457 -11.58 29.46 17.30
CA MET A 457 -10.18 29.82 17.59
C MET A 457 -9.31 28.58 17.76
N LEU A 458 -8.30 28.43 16.92
CA LEU A 458 -7.22 27.47 17.10
C LEU A 458 -6.15 27.98 18.06
N ASP A 459 -5.27 27.09 18.51
CA ASP A 459 -4.11 27.44 19.32
C ASP A 459 -3.25 28.48 18.61
N GLU A 460 -3.32 29.74 19.07
CA GLU A 460 -2.58 30.88 18.52
C GLU A 460 -1.08 30.59 18.38
N ALA A 461 -0.51 29.78 19.29
CA ALA A 461 0.92 29.51 19.30
C ALA A 461 1.42 28.67 18.10
N LEU A 462 0.55 27.88 17.48
CA LEU A 462 0.91 27.03 16.35
C LEU A 462 0.67 27.69 14.99
N TYR A 463 -0.36 28.53 14.89
CA TYR A 463 -0.79 29.17 13.63
C TYR A 463 -0.65 30.68 13.63
N ASP A 464 -0.07 31.27 14.70
CA ASP A 464 0.25 32.69 14.76
C ASP A 464 1.45 33.00 13.85
N THR A 465 1.15 33.05 12.55
CA THR A 465 2.08 33.52 11.54
C THR A 465 1.75 34.95 11.18
N ASP A 466 2.76 35.79 10.98
CA ASP A 466 2.56 37.15 10.51
C ASP A 466 1.81 37.12 9.15
N PRO A 467 0.62 37.74 8.98
CA PRO A 467 -0.12 37.71 7.71
C PRO A 467 0.65 38.30 6.55
N ARG A 468 1.76 38.96 6.80
CA ARG A 468 2.70 39.45 5.80
C ARG A 468 3.61 38.34 5.24
N ILE A 469 3.54 37.13 5.81
CA ILE A 469 4.27 35.93 5.33
C ILE A 469 3.58 35.32 4.11
N ASP A 470 2.35 35.71 3.80
CA ASP A 470 1.54 35.17 2.71
C ASP A 470 2.06 35.44 1.27
N ASP A 471 3.06 36.27 1.12
CA ASP A 471 3.82 36.42 -0.13
C ASP A 471 4.86 35.31 -0.25
N TYR A 472 4.38 34.07 -0.32
CA TYR A 472 5.25 32.91 -0.54
C TYR A 472 6.14 33.10 -1.75
N ALA A 473 7.36 32.66 -1.60
CA ALA A 473 8.28 32.55 -2.69
C ALA A 473 7.65 31.67 -3.79
N THR A 474 6.90 32.29 -4.70
CA THR A 474 6.34 31.58 -5.86
C THR A 474 7.50 31.14 -6.76
N GLY A 475 7.51 29.88 -7.17
CA GLY A 475 8.49 29.33 -8.09
C GLY A 475 9.65 28.59 -7.41
N ASN A 476 10.89 28.84 -7.85
CA ASN A 476 12.08 28.08 -7.42
C ASN A 476 12.76 28.70 -6.18
N ASN A 477 12.01 28.94 -5.12
CA ASN A 477 12.51 29.52 -3.88
C ASN A 477 12.27 28.60 -2.69
N PHE A 478 13.18 28.66 -1.68
CA PHE A 478 12.92 28.05 -0.38
C PHE A 478 11.97 28.91 0.44
N GLU A 479 11.16 28.25 1.27
CA GLU A 479 10.26 28.89 2.22
C GLU A 479 11.06 29.65 3.28
N VAL A 480 10.71 30.90 3.48
CA VAL A 480 11.39 31.83 4.38
C VAL A 480 10.64 32.07 5.69
N GLY A 481 9.56 31.37 5.91
CA GLY A 481 8.68 31.44 7.07
C GLY A 481 7.38 30.68 6.77
N GLY A 482 6.37 30.88 7.61
CA GLY A 482 5.07 30.24 7.43
C GLY A 482 5.03 28.77 7.85
N ASN A 483 3.84 28.28 7.96
CA ASN A 483 3.50 26.95 8.43
C ASN A 483 2.65 26.22 7.40
N TYR A 484 2.63 24.89 7.48
CA TYR A 484 1.61 24.07 6.83
C TYR A 484 0.26 24.35 7.47
N MET A 485 -0.71 24.81 6.70
CA MET A 485 -1.98 25.33 7.21
C MET A 485 -3.13 24.32 7.17
N ASP A 486 -2.91 23.11 6.66
CA ASP A 486 -3.96 22.13 6.58
C ASP A 486 -3.97 21.20 7.81
N ILE A 487 -5.18 20.83 8.24
CA ILE A 487 -5.43 19.82 9.26
C ILE A 487 -6.23 18.71 8.61
N TYR A 488 -5.58 17.59 8.41
CA TYR A 488 -6.15 16.44 7.73
C TYR A 488 -6.36 15.27 8.70
N SER A 489 -7.55 14.67 8.68
CA SER A 489 -7.85 13.44 9.42
C SER A 489 -8.75 12.52 8.59
N ARG A 490 -8.33 11.28 8.42
CA ARG A 490 -9.13 10.26 7.74
C ARG A 490 -9.10 8.96 8.52
N LYS A 491 -10.28 8.40 8.78
CA LYS A 491 -10.44 7.12 9.45
C LYS A 491 -11.30 6.19 8.62
N SER A 492 -10.73 5.06 8.22
CA SER A 492 -11.44 3.94 7.59
C SER A 492 -11.62 2.82 8.61
N ASN A 493 -12.85 2.38 8.84
CA ASN A 493 -13.18 1.26 9.70
C ASN A 493 -13.89 0.18 8.88
N VAL A 494 -13.20 -0.89 8.55
CA VAL A 494 -13.67 -1.96 7.66
C VAL A 494 -14.04 -3.18 8.49
N ALA A 495 -15.30 -3.59 8.45
CA ALA A 495 -15.77 -4.83 9.06
C ALA A 495 -16.12 -5.86 7.98
N THR A 496 -15.53 -7.05 8.06
CA THR A 496 -15.74 -8.14 7.10
C THR A 496 -16.18 -9.41 7.82
N VAL A 497 -17.22 -10.03 7.31
CA VAL A 497 -17.65 -11.38 7.69
C VAL A 497 -17.46 -12.28 6.49
N LYS A 498 -16.70 -13.32 6.62
CA LYS A 498 -16.42 -14.28 5.56
C LYS A 498 -16.76 -15.70 6.01
N ALA A 499 -17.31 -16.40 5.11
CA ALA A 499 -17.87 -17.70 5.33
C ALA A 499 -17.50 -18.63 4.14
N GLU A 500 -16.81 -19.81 4.31
CA GLU A 500 -16.25 -20.68 3.23
C GLU A 500 -16.31 -22.20 3.53
N LEU A 501 -16.61 -23.13 2.57
CA LEU A 501 -16.58 -24.62 2.64
C LEU A 501 -15.63 -25.23 1.63
N THR A 502 -14.83 -26.13 2.07
CA THR A 502 -14.07 -26.99 1.18
C THR A 502 -14.46 -28.45 1.42
N SER A 503 -14.72 -29.16 0.35
CA SER A 503 -15.04 -30.58 0.39
C SER A 503 -14.28 -31.34 -0.68
N GLN A 504 -13.49 -32.34 -0.27
CA GLN A 504 -13.00 -33.36 -1.17
C GLN A 504 -14.16 -34.29 -1.48
N VAL A 505 -14.85 -34.07 -2.59
CA VAL A 505 -16.07 -34.80 -2.97
C VAL A 505 -15.75 -36.25 -3.32
N ASN A 506 -14.64 -36.47 -4.01
CA ASN A 506 -14.06 -37.78 -4.33
C ASN A 506 -12.55 -37.61 -4.60
N SER A 507 -11.87 -38.64 -5.10
CA SER A 507 -10.43 -38.60 -5.38
C SER A 507 -10.02 -37.53 -6.40
N VAL A 508 -10.93 -37.05 -7.25
CA VAL A 508 -10.66 -36.11 -8.33
C VAL A 508 -11.14 -34.69 -7.98
N HIS A 509 -12.34 -34.56 -7.43
CA HIS A 509 -13.02 -33.29 -7.27
C HIS A 509 -12.89 -32.71 -5.85
N GLN A 510 -12.35 -31.48 -5.76
CA GLN A 510 -12.38 -30.65 -4.56
C GLN A 510 -13.21 -29.41 -4.81
N ALA A 511 -14.44 -29.42 -4.33
CA ALA A 511 -15.34 -28.29 -4.42
C ALA A 511 -15.07 -27.29 -3.30
N LYS A 512 -15.08 -25.99 -3.66
CA LYS A 512 -14.92 -24.86 -2.76
C LYS A 512 -15.96 -23.79 -3.07
N MET A 513 -16.60 -23.22 -2.06
CA MET A 513 -17.56 -22.14 -2.24
C MET A 513 -17.56 -21.24 -1.01
N GLY A 514 -17.93 -19.98 -1.15
CA GLY A 514 -17.94 -19.03 -0.05
C GLY A 514 -18.82 -17.80 -0.28
N ALA A 515 -19.00 -17.05 0.81
CA ALA A 515 -19.68 -15.78 0.83
C ALA A 515 -18.91 -14.79 1.73
N GLU A 516 -18.86 -13.54 1.30
CA GLU A 516 -18.23 -12.46 2.03
C GLU A 516 -19.17 -11.24 2.05
N TYR A 517 -19.30 -10.63 3.22
CA TYR A 517 -20.01 -9.40 3.44
C TYR A 517 -19.06 -8.40 4.09
N ARG A 518 -18.90 -7.22 3.48
CA ARG A 518 -18.03 -6.17 3.96
C ARG A 518 -18.79 -4.84 4.03
N THR A 519 -18.64 -4.15 5.13
CA THR A 519 -19.08 -2.78 5.29
C THR A 519 -17.91 -1.93 5.76
N THR A 520 -17.85 -0.72 5.28
CA THR A 520 -16.81 0.25 5.64
C THR A 520 -17.50 1.48 6.21
N ASN A 521 -16.96 2.03 7.30
CA ASN A 521 -17.33 3.37 7.76
C ASN A 521 -16.11 4.27 7.53
N ILE A 522 -16.28 5.33 6.74
CA ILE A 522 -15.24 6.31 6.44
C ILE A 522 -15.65 7.64 7.03
N THR A 523 -14.76 8.21 7.85
CA THR A 523 -14.83 9.61 8.26
C THR A 523 -13.61 10.33 7.71
N TYR A 524 -13.82 11.53 7.25
CA TYR A 524 -12.81 12.35 6.57
C TYR A 524 -13.00 13.80 6.98
N ASN A 525 -11.92 14.49 7.26
CA ASN A 525 -11.90 15.90 7.61
C ASN A 525 -10.62 16.51 7.03
N ASP A 526 -10.77 17.51 6.19
CA ASP A 526 -9.67 18.25 5.57
C ASP A 526 -10.00 19.74 5.67
N ILE A 527 -9.25 20.44 6.53
CA ILE A 527 -9.49 21.81 6.89
C ILE A 527 -8.24 22.61 6.62
N THR A 528 -8.36 23.66 5.81
CA THR A 528 -7.32 24.67 5.65
C THR A 528 -7.59 25.81 6.61
N VAL A 529 -6.63 26.12 7.46
CA VAL A 529 -6.68 27.27 8.38
C VAL A 529 -6.36 28.52 7.59
N LEU A 530 -7.29 29.48 7.59
CA LEU A 530 -7.11 30.77 6.93
C LEU A 530 -6.80 31.85 7.98
N GLN A 531 -5.90 32.76 7.65
CA GLN A 531 -5.65 33.94 8.48
C GLN A 531 -6.73 34.98 8.25
N ALA A 532 -7.35 35.47 9.29
CA ALA A 532 -8.27 36.60 9.21
C ALA A 532 -7.52 37.88 8.82
N GLY A 533 -7.96 38.50 7.72
CA GLY A 533 -7.26 39.62 7.09
C GLY A 533 -6.89 40.78 8.01
N TYR A 534 -5.85 41.48 7.65
CA TYR A 534 -5.22 42.74 8.02
C TYR A 534 -5.31 43.33 9.45
N THR A 535 -6.12 42.83 10.36
CA THR A 535 -6.30 43.43 11.69
C THR A 535 -6.28 42.49 12.90
N GLY A 536 -6.05 41.22 12.71
CA GLY A 536 -5.97 40.27 13.82
C GLY A 536 -5.32 38.98 13.37
N TYR A 537 -4.34 38.57 14.07
CA TYR A 537 -3.48 37.40 13.82
C TYR A 537 -4.11 36.07 14.31
N MET A 538 -5.40 35.87 14.14
CA MET A 538 -6.04 34.64 14.58
C MET A 538 -6.29 33.73 13.39
N PRO A 539 -5.79 32.50 13.42
CA PRO A 539 -6.21 31.48 12.48
C PRO A 539 -7.71 31.20 12.67
N VAL A 540 -8.45 31.26 11.60
CA VAL A 540 -9.91 31.10 11.60
C VAL A 540 -10.26 29.85 10.84
N ILE A 541 -11.01 28.97 11.47
CA ILE A 541 -11.75 27.94 10.75
C ILE A 541 -13.04 28.60 10.27
N LEU A 542 -13.20 28.69 8.95
CA LEU A 542 -14.43 29.23 8.37
C LEU A 542 -15.49 28.13 8.37
N GLU A 543 -16.69 28.46 8.81
CA GLU A 543 -17.81 27.52 8.77
C GLU A 543 -18.20 27.14 7.34
N PRO A 544 -18.78 25.96 7.12
CA PRO A 544 -19.26 25.48 5.81
C PRO A 544 -20.23 26.44 5.11
N GLU A 545 -20.94 27.26 5.86
CA GLU A 545 -21.89 28.23 5.33
C GLU A 545 -21.24 29.39 4.56
N ASP A 546 -19.93 29.61 4.73
CA ASP A 546 -19.20 30.72 4.11
C ASP A 546 -18.43 30.34 2.84
N ASN A 547 -18.66 29.16 2.27
CA ASN A 547 -18.06 28.65 1.02
C ASN A 547 -16.54 28.48 1.04
N THR A 548 -15.94 28.22 2.16
CA THR A 548 -14.48 28.13 2.21
C THR A 548 -14.01 26.79 2.80
N ILE A 549 -13.60 25.90 1.87
CA ILE A 549 -12.52 24.93 2.07
C ILE A 549 -12.72 23.95 3.23
N HIS A 550 -13.95 23.49 3.45
CA HIS A 550 -14.21 22.46 4.45
C HIS A 550 -14.69 21.17 3.78
N ASN A 551 -13.76 20.26 3.44
CA ASN A 551 -14.09 18.92 2.98
C ASN A 551 -14.22 17.97 4.18
N SER A 552 -15.44 17.86 4.72
CA SER A 552 -15.71 16.95 5.84
C SER A 552 -16.92 16.08 5.56
N PHE A 553 -16.84 14.81 5.90
CA PHE A 553 -18.01 13.95 6.03
C PHE A 553 -18.08 13.27 7.41
N GLN A 554 -17.66 13.99 8.42
CA GLN A 554 -17.78 13.53 9.80
C GLN A 554 -19.21 13.65 10.32
N SER A 555 -19.94 14.68 9.86
CA SER A 555 -21.35 14.93 10.23
C SER A 555 -22.13 15.54 9.08
N MET A 556 -22.35 14.79 8.00
CA MET A 556 -23.31 15.22 6.99
C MET A 556 -24.71 14.79 7.36
N THR A 557 -25.66 15.67 7.16
CA THR A 557 -27.08 15.33 7.12
C THR A 557 -27.39 14.66 5.79
N ASP A 558 -28.13 13.55 5.82
CA ASP A 558 -28.75 13.00 4.62
C ASP A 558 -29.64 14.07 3.99
N PRO A 559 -29.35 14.58 2.77
CA PRO A 559 -30.13 15.65 2.16
C PRO A 559 -31.60 15.25 1.90
N PHE A 560 -31.94 13.94 1.97
CA PHE A 560 -33.31 13.46 1.76
C PHE A 560 -34.06 13.18 3.05
N THR A 561 -33.38 12.82 4.13
CA THR A 561 -34.03 12.44 5.41
C THR A 561 -33.75 13.42 6.54
N GLY A 562 -32.75 14.28 6.40
CA GLY A 562 -32.30 15.18 7.47
C GLY A 562 -31.62 14.45 8.64
N ASP A 563 -31.29 13.16 8.47
CA ASP A 563 -30.64 12.38 9.50
C ASP A 563 -29.11 12.60 9.48
N ASP A 564 -28.50 12.71 10.65
CA ASP A 564 -27.04 12.81 10.78
C ASP A 564 -26.36 11.54 10.25
N LEU A 565 -25.58 11.66 9.19
CA LEU A 565 -24.74 10.60 8.66
C LEU A 565 -23.40 10.61 9.37
N ASN A 566 -23.18 9.63 10.23
CA ASN A 566 -21.89 9.43 10.87
C ASN A 566 -20.91 8.74 9.91
N GLY A 567 -20.37 9.48 8.95
CA GLY A 567 -19.46 8.99 7.90
C GLY A 567 -20.18 8.36 6.70
N ARG A 568 -19.38 7.79 5.76
CA ARG A 568 -19.86 7.05 4.58
C ARG A 568 -19.81 5.55 4.84
N ASN A 569 -20.87 4.84 4.49
CA ASN A 569 -21.05 3.44 4.83
C ASN A 569 -21.28 2.53 3.61
N PRO A 570 -20.37 2.47 2.63
CA PRO A 570 -20.51 1.58 1.49
C PRO A 570 -20.60 0.11 1.91
N LEU A 571 -21.32 -0.65 1.09
CA LEU A 571 -21.60 -2.05 1.32
C LEU A 571 -21.14 -2.91 0.15
N GLU A 572 -20.44 -4.00 0.45
CA GLU A 572 -20.00 -4.99 -0.52
C GLU A 572 -20.47 -6.38 -0.10
N PHE A 573 -20.91 -7.14 -1.06
CA PHE A 573 -21.29 -8.56 -0.86
C PHE A 573 -20.79 -9.38 -2.02
N SER A 574 -20.30 -10.59 -1.74
CA SER A 574 -19.90 -11.51 -2.79
C SER A 574 -20.17 -12.96 -2.45
N VAL A 575 -20.33 -13.76 -3.50
CA VAL A 575 -20.40 -15.23 -3.41
C VAL A 575 -19.58 -15.86 -4.52
N TYR A 576 -18.98 -17.01 -4.25
CA TYR A 576 -18.24 -17.75 -5.26
C TYR A 576 -18.42 -19.25 -5.12
N ILE A 577 -18.15 -19.94 -6.23
CA ILE A 577 -18.05 -21.39 -6.32
C ILE A 577 -16.88 -21.76 -7.23
N GLN A 578 -16.15 -22.78 -6.85
CA GLN A 578 -15.04 -23.32 -7.66
C GLN A 578 -14.87 -24.82 -7.44
N ASP A 579 -14.33 -25.51 -8.44
CA ASP A 579 -13.95 -26.91 -8.38
C ASP A 579 -12.50 -27.07 -8.87
N LYS A 580 -11.65 -27.67 -8.04
CA LYS A 580 -10.31 -28.14 -8.41
C LYS A 580 -10.41 -29.62 -8.72
N MET A 581 -10.20 -29.99 -9.97
CA MET A 581 -10.16 -31.36 -10.45
C MET A 581 -8.71 -31.81 -10.55
N GLU A 582 -8.30 -32.79 -9.75
CA GLU A 582 -6.96 -33.38 -9.76
C GLU A 582 -7.06 -34.81 -10.33
N ALA A 583 -6.78 -34.95 -11.65
CA ALA A 583 -6.63 -36.25 -12.30
C ALA A 583 -5.14 -36.58 -12.49
N ASP A 584 -4.80 -37.84 -12.73
CA ASP A 584 -3.40 -38.31 -12.82
C ASP A 584 -2.52 -37.50 -13.80
N ASP A 585 -3.11 -37.05 -14.91
CA ASP A 585 -2.42 -36.35 -16.00
C ASP A 585 -2.78 -34.86 -16.12
N MET A 586 -3.64 -34.31 -15.23
CA MET A 586 -4.13 -32.95 -15.42
C MET A 586 -4.76 -32.39 -14.15
N VAL A 587 -4.53 -31.10 -13.89
CA VAL A 587 -5.25 -30.32 -12.88
C VAL A 587 -6.05 -29.22 -13.54
N VAL A 588 -7.34 -29.14 -13.26
CA VAL A 588 -8.24 -28.10 -13.78
C VAL A 588 -8.87 -27.35 -12.63
N ASN A 589 -8.80 -26.05 -12.67
CA ASN A 589 -9.55 -25.15 -11.79
C ASN A 589 -10.61 -24.41 -12.61
N ILE A 590 -11.87 -24.49 -12.20
CA ILE A 590 -12.96 -23.74 -12.77
C ILE A 590 -13.78 -23.09 -11.66
N GLY A 591 -14.15 -21.84 -11.85
CA GLY A 591 -14.93 -21.13 -10.85
C GLY A 591 -15.63 -19.90 -11.40
N ALA A 592 -16.57 -19.42 -10.62
CA ALA A 592 -17.27 -18.17 -10.86
C ALA A 592 -17.49 -17.42 -9.54
N ARG A 593 -17.41 -16.10 -9.61
CA ARG A 593 -17.69 -15.21 -8.49
C ARG A 593 -18.72 -14.17 -8.92
N TYR A 594 -19.65 -13.87 -8.05
CA TYR A 594 -20.59 -12.76 -8.15
C TYR A 594 -20.26 -11.73 -7.08
N ASP A 595 -20.14 -10.47 -7.47
CA ASP A 595 -19.87 -9.34 -6.60
C ASP A 595 -20.99 -8.31 -6.74
N TYR A 596 -21.40 -7.71 -5.61
CA TYR A 596 -22.34 -6.61 -5.46
C TYR A 596 -21.69 -5.49 -4.67
N PHE A 597 -21.84 -4.25 -5.14
CA PHE A 597 -21.36 -3.05 -4.51
C PHE A 597 -22.45 -1.97 -4.47
N ASP A 598 -22.64 -1.35 -3.33
CA ASP A 598 -23.52 -0.20 -3.12
C ASP A 598 -22.73 0.90 -2.39
N SER A 599 -22.50 2.02 -3.07
CA SER A 599 -21.79 3.17 -2.50
C SER A 599 -22.58 3.83 -1.38
N GLN A 600 -23.89 3.62 -1.32
CA GLN A 600 -24.84 4.27 -0.40
C GLN A 600 -24.68 5.80 -0.39
N PHE A 601 -24.49 6.38 -1.58
CA PHE A 601 -24.27 7.79 -1.77
C PHE A 601 -25.07 8.33 -2.95
N TRP A 602 -24.91 9.61 -3.26
CA TRP A 602 -25.69 10.33 -4.26
C TRP A 602 -24.81 10.79 -5.43
N VAL A 603 -25.46 11.14 -6.54
CA VAL A 603 -24.90 11.79 -7.68
C VAL A 603 -25.70 13.05 -8.01
N LEU A 604 -25.06 14.04 -8.63
CA LEU A 604 -25.70 15.29 -9.04
C LEU A 604 -26.71 15.07 -10.17
N ASN A 605 -27.89 15.68 -10.07
CA ASN A 605 -28.85 15.76 -11.16
C ASN A 605 -28.52 16.88 -12.16
N ASP A 606 -27.93 17.98 -11.70
CA ASP A 606 -27.57 19.13 -12.55
C ASP A 606 -26.06 19.42 -12.42
N SER A 607 -25.30 18.96 -13.41
CA SER A 607 -23.83 19.16 -13.43
C SER A 607 -23.41 20.60 -13.75
N GLU A 608 -24.35 21.48 -14.24
CA GLU A 608 -24.02 22.90 -14.45
C GLU A 608 -24.18 23.73 -13.17
N ASP A 609 -24.92 23.24 -12.20
CA ASP A 609 -25.19 23.94 -10.93
C ASP A 609 -24.98 22.97 -9.74
N PRO A 610 -23.72 22.56 -9.45
CA PRO A 610 -23.43 21.59 -8.41
C PRO A 610 -23.63 22.13 -6.98
N ASN A 611 -23.49 23.46 -6.79
CA ASN A 611 -23.42 24.12 -5.48
C ASN A 611 -24.82 24.30 -4.87
N TYR A 612 -25.36 23.29 -4.21
CA TYR A 612 -26.72 23.38 -3.65
C TYR A 612 -26.84 24.39 -2.50
N LEU A 613 -25.77 24.58 -1.70
CA LEU A 613 -25.74 25.58 -0.63
C LEU A 613 -25.69 27.00 -1.21
N SER A 614 -24.94 27.20 -2.30
CA SER A 614 -24.79 28.48 -2.98
C SER A 614 -25.00 28.33 -4.48
N PRO A 615 -26.26 28.13 -4.96
CA PRO A 615 -26.53 27.86 -6.37
C PRO A 615 -25.94 28.88 -7.33
N LEU A 616 -25.40 28.42 -8.44
CA LEU A 616 -24.79 29.23 -9.48
C LEU A 616 -25.85 29.80 -10.43
N LYS A 617 -26.92 29.04 -10.71
CA LYS A 617 -28.03 29.45 -11.56
C LYS A 617 -28.92 30.45 -10.79
N PRO A 618 -29.14 31.67 -11.32
CA PRO A 618 -30.00 32.66 -10.65
C PRO A 618 -31.39 32.15 -10.29
N ILE A 619 -32.02 31.35 -11.16
CA ILE A 619 -33.33 30.75 -10.92
C ILE A 619 -33.36 29.83 -9.69
N ASN A 620 -32.26 29.20 -9.36
CA ASN A 620 -32.11 28.32 -8.18
C ASN A 620 -31.85 29.13 -6.90
N LYS A 621 -31.38 30.38 -7.03
CA LYS A 621 -30.98 31.23 -5.90
C LYS A 621 -32.07 32.23 -5.51
N TRP A 622 -32.78 32.83 -6.46
CA TRP A 622 -33.83 33.85 -6.25
C TRP A 622 -35.19 33.34 -6.67
N ASN A 623 -36.26 33.93 -6.11
CA ASN A 623 -37.62 33.66 -6.52
C ASN A 623 -37.93 34.40 -7.81
N ASP A 624 -38.48 33.73 -8.81
CA ASP A 624 -39.09 34.29 -10.01
C ASP A 624 -40.47 34.87 -9.60
N THR A 625 -40.56 36.17 -9.44
CA THR A 625 -41.73 36.83 -8.90
C THR A 625 -42.76 37.19 -9.96
N ASP A 626 -42.37 37.27 -11.22
CA ASP A 626 -43.27 37.57 -12.34
C ASP A 626 -43.65 36.33 -13.17
N GLY A 627 -42.99 35.20 -12.92
CA GLY A 627 -43.31 33.90 -13.49
C GLY A 627 -42.88 33.74 -14.94
N ASP A 628 -41.88 34.49 -15.41
CA ASP A 628 -41.42 34.45 -16.79
C ASP A 628 -40.35 33.37 -17.05
N GLY A 629 -39.87 32.72 -15.98
CA GLY A 629 -38.84 31.67 -15.98
C GLY A 629 -37.42 32.19 -16.08
N GLN A 630 -37.22 33.50 -15.91
CA GLN A 630 -35.89 34.14 -15.84
C GLN A 630 -35.81 35.00 -14.57
N ILE A 631 -34.61 35.24 -14.09
CA ILE A 631 -34.38 36.12 -12.94
C ILE A 631 -33.81 37.44 -13.46
N SER A 632 -34.56 38.49 -13.33
CA SER A 632 -34.17 39.87 -13.69
C SER A 632 -33.26 40.48 -12.61
N ASP A 633 -32.51 41.54 -12.98
CA ASP A 633 -31.66 42.29 -12.03
C ASP A 633 -32.46 42.87 -10.85
N GLU A 634 -33.79 43.12 -11.06
CA GLU A 634 -34.69 43.62 -10.03
C GLU A 634 -35.09 42.54 -9.03
N GLU A 635 -35.04 41.30 -9.44
CA GLU A 635 -35.35 40.13 -8.61
C GLU A 635 -34.11 39.61 -7.87
N MET A 636 -32.91 39.91 -8.33
CA MET A 636 -31.64 39.59 -7.67
C MET A 636 -31.40 40.45 -6.43
N ARG A 637 -32.27 40.32 -5.43
CA ARG A 637 -32.20 41.06 -4.16
C ARG A 637 -32.12 40.10 -2.98
N TYR A 638 -31.42 40.50 -1.93
CA TYR A 638 -31.27 39.71 -0.69
C TYR A 638 -32.61 39.33 -0.05
N ASP A 639 -33.63 40.18 -0.18
CA ASP A 639 -34.98 39.96 0.32
C ASP A 639 -35.85 39.07 -0.60
N ASN A 640 -35.34 38.69 -1.77
CA ASN A 640 -36.00 37.79 -2.72
C ASN A 640 -35.30 36.43 -2.89
N LEU A 641 -34.38 36.07 -1.98
CA LEU A 641 -33.77 34.76 -1.99
C LEU A 641 -34.84 33.68 -1.77
N ARG A 642 -34.69 32.55 -2.45
CA ARG A 642 -35.46 31.35 -2.11
C ARG A 642 -35.20 31.00 -0.65
N SER A 643 -36.22 30.50 0.06
CA SER A 643 -36.06 30.10 1.45
C SER A 643 -35.05 28.92 1.52
N ASP A 644 -34.28 28.82 2.61
CA ASP A 644 -33.32 27.74 2.77
C ASP A 644 -34.03 26.37 2.73
N GLU A 645 -35.25 26.29 3.30
CA GLU A 645 -36.07 25.08 3.24
C GLU A 645 -36.39 24.67 1.80
N ASP A 646 -36.82 25.60 0.92
CA ASP A 646 -37.11 25.28 -0.48
C ASP A 646 -35.86 25.06 -1.32
N ARG A 647 -34.79 25.80 -1.02
CA ARG A 647 -33.52 25.72 -1.76
C ARG A 647 -32.75 24.45 -1.46
N LEU A 648 -32.74 23.99 -0.23
CA LEU A 648 -32.01 22.77 0.16
C LEU A 648 -32.70 21.48 -0.31
N GLU A 649 -34.07 21.51 -0.45
CA GLU A 649 -34.80 20.33 -0.92
C GLU A 649 -34.71 20.12 -2.44
N SER A 650 -34.79 21.22 -3.23
CA SER A 650 -34.90 21.09 -4.69
C SER A 650 -34.42 22.35 -5.44
N ASN A 651 -34.09 22.16 -6.74
CA ASN A 651 -33.87 23.25 -7.65
C ASN A 651 -35.18 24.04 -7.94
N ALA A 652 -35.13 25.09 -8.72
CA ALA A 652 -36.30 25.90 -9.02
C ALA A 652 -37.39 25.19 -9.82
N ASN A 653 -37.06 24.10 -10.49
CA ASN A 653 -38.03 23.26 -11.19
C ASN A 653 -38.73 22.25 -10.29
N GLY A 654 -38.30 22.15 -9.04
CA GLY A 654 -38.77 21.15 -8.06
C GLY A 654 -38.11 19.78 -8.25
N ASP A 655 -36.99 19.68 -8.99
CA ASP A 655 -36.23 18.48 -9.10
C ASP A 655 -35.25 18.40 -7.91
N PRO A 656 -35.05 17.23 -7.30
CA PRO A 656 -34.06 17.09 -6.24
C PRO A 656 -32.64 17.35 -6.79
N TRP A 657 -31.77 17.95 -5.98
CA TRP A 657 -30.38 18.22 -6.34
C TRP A 657 -29.60 16.95 -6.66
N TYR A 658 -29.97 15.87 -6.01
CA TYR A 658 -29.27 14.60 -6.06
C TYR A 658 -30.21 13.44 -6.33
N GLU A 659 -29.67 12.38 -6.91
CA GLU A 659 -30.31 11.07 -6.98
C GLU A 659 -29.40 10.00 -6.36
N LYS A 660 -30.00 8.93 -5.86
CA LYS A 660 -29.25 7.82 -5.30
C LYS A 660 -28.45 7.13 -6.38
N ALA A 661 -27.18 6.84 -6.09
CA ALA A 661 -26.33 6.05 -6.99
C ALA A 661 -26.86 4.61 -7.13
N ASP A 662 -26.75 4.05 -8.32
CA ASP A 662 -27.17 2.68 -8.62
C ASP A 662 -26.17 1.65 -8.08
N PRO A 663 -26.63 0.60 -7.39
CA PRO A 663 -25.77 -0.51 -7.02
C PRO A 663 -25.15 -1.20 -8.24
N LYS A 664 -23.89 -1.65 -8.12
CA LYS A 664 -23.12 -2.30 -9.18
C LYS A 664 -23.02 -3.80 -8.95
N THR A 665 -23.09 -4.58 -10.02
CA THR A 665 -22.97 -6.04 -9.93
C THR A 665 -22.07 -6.60 -11.01
N GLN A 666 -21.31 -7.65 -10.67
CA GLN A 666 -20.36 -8.27 -11.61
C GLN A 666 -20.33 -9.79 -11.45
N ILE A 667 -20.05 -10.49 -12.57
CA ILE A 667 -19.78 -11.93 -12.59
C ILE A 667 -18.40 -12.18 -13.18
N SER A 668 -17.58 -12.94 -12.45
CA SER A 668 -16.18 -13.22 -12.80
C SER A 668 -15.98 -14.71 -13.06
N PRO A 669 -16.04 -15.20 -14.30
CA PRO A 669 -15.64 -16.57 -14.64
C PRO A 669 -14.11 -16.68 -14.62
N ARG A 670 -13.62 -17.85 -14.13
CA ARG A 670 -12.19 -18.17 -14.07
C ARG A 670 -11.97 -19.61 -14.45
N PHE A 671 -10.92 -19.83 -15.22
CA PHE A 671 -10.52 -21.15 -15.71
C PHE A 671 -9.00 -21.25 -15.69
N ALA A 672 -8.48 -22.35 -15.16
CA ALA A 672 -7.07 -22.64 -15.20
C ALA A 672 -6.82 -24.14 -15.36
N LEU A 673 -5.75 -24.50 -16.06
CA LEU A 673 -5.36 -25.84 -16.40
C LEU A 673 -3.86 -26.01 -16.18
N ALA A 674 -3.44 -27.06 -15.50
CA ALA A 674 -2.05 -27.50 -15.47
C ALA A 674 -1.93 -28.92 -16.04
N PHE A 675 -0.95 -29.12 -16.87
CA PHE A 675 -0.71 -30.38 -17.55
C PHE A 675 0.76 -30.81 -17.33
N PRO A 676 1.04 -31.88 -16.57
CA PRO A 676 2.39 -32.39 -16.38
C PRO A 676 2.94 -32.94 -17.71
N ILE A 677 4.15 -32.50 -18.09
CA ILE A 677 4.86 -32.97 -19.28
C ILE A 677 5.86 -34.04 -18.89
N THR A 678 6.41 -33.92 -17.69
CA THR A 678 7.36 -34.87 -17.09
C THR A 678 7.06 -34.97 -15.59
N ASP A 679 7.66 -35.94 -14.89
CA ASP A 679 7.55 -36.07 -13.42
C ASP A 679 8.02 -34.79 -12.67
N LYS A 680 8.72 -33.89 -13.34
CA LYS A 680 9.36 -32.69 -12.76
C LYS A 680 9.12 -31.44 -13.61
N GLY A 681 8.11 -31.44 -14.46
CA GLY A 681 7.79 -30.31 -15.30
C GLY A 681 6.33 -30.30 -15.76
N TYR A 682 5.75 -29.10 -15.84
CA TYR A 682 4.38 -28.91 -16.26
C TYR A 682 4.21 -27.64 -17.09
N LEU A 683 3.16 -27.63 -17.89
CA LEU A 683 2.61 -26.46 -18.55
C LEU A 683 1.34 -26.04 -17.84
N HIS A 684 1.14 -24.74 -17.67
CA HIS A 684 -0.15 -24.24 -17.24
C HIS A 684 -0.68 -23.19 -18.22
N PHE A 685 -1.99 -23.11 -18.28
CA PHE A 685 -2.75 -22.09 -18.98
C PHE A 685 -3.84 -21.59 -18.05
N SER A 686 -4.00 -20.27 -17.98
CA SER A 686 -5.07 -19.70 -17.17
C SER A 686 -5.71 -18.48 -17.87
N TYR A 687 -7.01 -18.30 -17.57
CA TYR A 687 -7.85 -17.25 -18.10
C TYR A 687 -8.83 -16.81 -17.03
N GLY A 688 -9.04 -15.49 -16.88
CA GLY A 688 -10.01 -14.99 -15.92
C GLY A 688 -10.41 -13.54 -16.14
N HIS A 689 -11.59 -13.23 -15.59
CA HIS A 689 -12.10 -11.87 -15.43
C HIS A 689 -11.93 -11.44 -13.99
N PHE A 690 -11.39 -10.26 -13.78
CA PHE A 690 -11.08 -9.68 -12.47
C PHE A 690 -11.67 -8.30 -12.37
N PHE A 691 -12.16 -7.95 -11.20
CA PHE A 691 -12.73 -6.64 -10.91
C PHE A 691 -12.20 -6.06 -9.64
N GLN A 692 -12.26 -4.73 -9.61
CA GLN A 692 -12.03 -3.94 -8.42
C GLN A 692 -12.95 -2.72 -8.46
N ASN A 693 -13.62 -2.42 -7.36
CA ASN A 693 -14.31 -1.16 -7.21
C ASN A 693 -13.30 -0.02 -7.27
N PRO A 694 -13.67 1.15 -7.78
CA PRO A 694 -12.84 2.34 -7.65
C PRO A 694 -12.49 2.60 -6.18
N SER A 695 -11.31 3.13 -5.91
CA SER A 695 -10.96 3.57 -4.57
C SER A 695 -11.98 4.56 -4.05
N PHE A 696 -12.34 4.47 -2.79
CA PHE A 696 -13.39 5.33 -2.23
C PHE A 696 -13.00 6.80 -2.22
N SER A 697 -11.69 7.12 -2.33
CA SER A 697 -11.22 8.47 -2.58
C SER A 697 -11.79 9.09 -3.87
N TYR A 698 -12.05 8.30 -4.92
CA TYR A 698 -12.65 8.79 -6.17
C TYR A 698 -14.18 8.79 -6.15
N ILE A 699 -14.77 7.99 -5.26
CA ILE A 699 -16.24 7.91 -5.11
C ILE A 699 -16.75 9.07 -4.27
N TYR A 700 -16.00 9.44 -3.20
CA TYR A 700 -16.42 10.40 -2.17
C TYR A 700 -15.56 11.66 -2.15
N ASP A 701 -14.82 11.98 -3.21
CA ASP A 701 -14.11 13.25 -3.34
C ASP A 701 -15.11 14.42 -3.36
N ASN A 702 -14.79 15.52 -2.69
CA ASN A 702 -15.65 16.70 -2.56
C ASN A 702 -17.14 16.30 -2.31
N PRO A 703 -17.44 15.71 -1.16
CA PRO A 703 -18.75 15.09 -0.90
C PRO A 703 -19.89 16.10 -0.77
N GLU A 704 -19.57 17.37 -0.61
CA GLU A 704 -20.52 18.50 -0.54
C GLU A 704 -20.82 19.08 -1.90
N PHE A 705 -20.14 18.59 -2.95
CA PHE A 705 -20.29 19.03 -4.35
C PHE A 705 -20.03 20.53 -4.56
N GLU A 706 -19.15 21.14 -3.77
CA GLU A 706 -18.83 22.55 -3.87
C GLU A 706 -17.78 22.80 -4.97
N VAL A 707 -18.08 23.75 -5.87
CA VAL A 707 -17.16 24.23 -6.90
C VAL A 707 -16.90 25.71 -6.63
N PRO A 708 -15.65 26.09 -6.35
CA PRO A 708 -15.30 27.49 -6.13
C PRO A 708 -15.66 28.37 -7.36
N ALA A 709 -16.26 29.51 -7.13
CA ALA A 709 -16.53 30.52 -8.17
C ALA A 709 -15.20 31.19 -8.55
N ALA A 710 -14.45 30.58 -9.47
CA ALA A 710 -13.19 31.11 -9.97
C ALA A 710 -13.04 30.70 -11.44
N SER A 711 -12.50 31.58 -12.28
CA SER A 711 -12.29 31.27 -13.69
C SER A 711 -11.28 30.10 -13.86
N GLY A 712 -11.64 29.12 -14.66
CA GLY A 712 -10.78 27.98 -15.00
C GLY A 712 -11.24 26.64 -14.46
N VAL A 713 -10.33 25.67 -14.37
CA VAL A 713 -10.56 24.32 -13.85
C VAL A 713 -9.97 24.24 -12.44
N ASN A 714 -10.82 24.22 -11.39
CA ASN A 714 -10.38 24.52 -10.04
C ASN A 714 -10.57 23.40 -9.01
N SER A 715 -11.42 22.39 -9.28
CA SER A 715 -11.67 21.31 -8.34
C SER A 715 -12.02 20.00 -9.03
N THR A 716 -11.84 18.90 -8.32
CA THR A 716 -12.35 17.59 -8.70
C THR A 716 -13.58 17.24 -7.85
N MET A 717 -14.39 16.32 -8.33
CA MET A 717 -15.61 15.87 -7.69
C MET A 717 -15.74 14.36 -7.82
N GLY A 718 -16.09 13.69 -6.73
CA GLY A 718 -16.37 12.27 -6.67
C GLY A 718 -17.61 11.88 -7.49
N ASN A 719 -17.68 10.58 -7.81
CA ASN A 719 -18.82 10.03 -8.54
C ASN A 719 -19.21 8.66 -8.00
N ALA A 720 -20.29 8.63 -7.26
CA ALA A 720 -20.80 7.41 -6.65
C ALA A 720 -21.36 6.38 -7.66
N ASN A 721 -21.59 6.80 -8.91
CA ASN A 721 -22.08 5.94 -9.99
C ASN A 721 -20.98 5.27 -10.83
N MET A 722 -19.72 5.39 -10.43
CA MET A 722 -18.60 4.74 -11.13
C MET A 722 -18.79 3.22 -11.19
N GLU A 723 -18.44 2.65 -12.35
CA GLU A 723 -18.43 1.21 -12.58
C GLU A 723 -17.15 0.58 -12.00
N PRO A 724 -17.18 -0.70 -11.60
CA PRO A 724 -15.96 -1.41 -11.27
C PRO A 724 -14.99 -1.47 -12.46
N GLN A 725 -13.71 -1.28 -12.15
CA GLN A 725 -12.61 -1.48 -13.09
C GLN A 725 -12.51 -2.98 -13.42
N ARG A 726 -12.09 -3.34 -14.65
CA ARG A 726 -12.06 -4.73 -15.12
C ARG A 726 -10.75 -5.07 -15.80
N THR A 727 -10.24 -6.25 -15.50
CA THR A 727 -9.12 -6.87 -16.22
C THR A 727 -9.51 -8.23 -16.77
N THR A 728 -9.26 -8.46 -18.05
CA THR A 728 -9.26 -9.80 -18.64
C THR A 728 -7.81 -10.24 -18.80
N GLN A 729 -7.43 -11.34 -18.14
CA GLN A 729 -6.06 -11.83 -18.12
C GLN A 729 -5.93 -13.21 -18.74
N TYR A 730 -4.86 -13.39 -19.50
CA TYR A 730 -4.42 -14.65 -20.10
C TYR A 730 -2.99 -14.94 -19.64
N GLU A 731 -2.71 -16.19 -19.33
CA GLU A 731 -1.40 -16.64 -18.90
C GLU A 731 -1.08 -18.02 -19.45
N VAL A 732 0.16 -18.21 -19.89
CA VAL A 732 0.74 -19.49 -20.27
C VAL A 732 2.10 -19.60 -19.60
N GLY A 733 2.32 -20.65 -18.82
CA GLY A 733 3.57 -20.87 -18.14
C GLY A 733 4.12 -22.28 -18.33
N PHE A 734 5.44 -22.36 -18.25
CA PHE A 734 6.21 -23.59 -18.26
C PHE A 734 7.11 -23.64 -17.05
N SER A 735 7.03 -24.72 -16.29
CA SER A 735 7.88 -24.94 -15.13
C SER A 735 8.60 -26.28 -15.25
N GLN A 736 9.92 -26.30 -15.00
CA GLN A 736 10.75 -27.50 -15.09
C GLN A 736 11.81 -27.52 -13.99
N GLN A 737 11.89 -28.64 -13.28
CA GLN A 737 12.99 -28.90 -12.36
C GLN A 737 14.11 -29.64 -13.08
N PHE A 738 15.33 -29.15 -12.92
CA PHE A 738 16.56 -29.77 -13.39
C PHE A 738 17.36 -30.37 -12.22
N GLY A 739 17.63 -31.67 -12.29
CA GLY A 739 18.27 -32.38 -11.19
C GLY A 739 17.43 -32.34 -9.90
N ARG A 740 18.10 -32.06 -8.75
CA ARG A 740 17.44 -31.97 -7.43
C ARG A 740 17.29 -30.53 -6.93
N ASP A 741 18.07 -29.61 -7.50
CA ASP A 741 18.34 -28.33 -6.83
C ASP A 741 18.02 -27.09 -7.70
N ILE A 742 17.63 -27.24 -8.96
CA ILE A 742 17.38 -26.12 -9.86
C ILE A 742 15.95 -26.17 -10.38
N GLY A 743 15.21 -25.10 -10.21
CA GLY A 743 13.88 -24.86 -10.77
C GLY A 743 13.94 -23.71 -11.80
N LEU A 744 13.28 -23.88 -12.92
CA LEU A 744 13.06 -22.86 -13.93
C LEU A 744 11.57 -22.69 -14.17
N GLU A 745 11.11 -21.47 -14.16
CA GLU A 745 9.75 -21.09 -14.54
C GLU A 745 9.79 -19.99 -15.59
N ILE A 746 9.00 -20.13 -16.65
CA ILE A 746 8.86 -19.14 -17.72
C ILE A 746 7.35 -18.91 -17.92
N THR A 747 6.90 -17.68 -17.78
CA THR A 747 5.49 -17.34 -17.93
C THR A 747 5.32 -16.16 -18.88
N GLY A 748 4.47 -16.34 -19.89
CA GLY A 748 3.98 -15.27 -20.75
C GLY A 748 2.58 -14.84 -20.32
N TYR A 749 2.31 -13.54 -20.27
CA TYR A 749 1.01 -13.01 -19.89
C TYR A 749 0.54 -11.86 -20.79
N TYR A 750 -0.77 -11.69 -20.84
CA TYR A 750 -1.45 -10.56 -21.45
C TYR A 750 -2.63 -10.13 -20.60
N LYS A 751 -2.75 -8.82 -20.34
CA LYS A 751 -3.85 -8.17 -19.62
C LYS A 751 -4.51 -7.12 -20.51
N ASP A 752 -5.84 -7.16 -20.63
CA ASP A 752 -6.68 -6.10 -21.17
C ASP A 752 -7.46 -5.46 -20.03
N ILE A 753 -7.16 -4.19 -19.76
CA ILE A 753 -7.68 -3.44 -18.61
C ILE A 753 -8.65 -2.39 -19.13
N ARG A 754 -9.87 -2.37 -18.61
CA ARG A 754 -10.98 -1.52 -19.03
C ARG A 754 -11.62 -0.83 -17.84
N ASN A 755 -12.33 0.26 -18.11
CA ASN A 755 -13.03 1.05 -17.11
C ASN A 755 -12.09 1.60 -16.03
N LEU A 756 -10.85 1.94 -16.38
CA LEU A 756 -9.95 2.62 -15.45
C LEU A 756 -10.50 4.00 -15.10
N ASN A 757 -10.22 4.42 -13.88
CA ASN A 757 -10.59 5.73 -13.38
C ASN A 757 -9.88 6.82 -14.17
N SER A 758 -10.63 7.89 -14.51
CA SER A 758 -10.21 9.07 -15.23
C SER A 758 -11.04 10.25 -14.77
N THR A 759 -10.77 11.44 -15.28
CA THR A 759 -11.59 12.64 -15.07
C THR A 759 -12.21 13.11 -16.37
N GLU A 760 -13.40 13.71 -16.28
CA GLU A 760 -14.06 14.44 -17.35
C GLU A 760 -14.34 15.87 -16.90
N ILE A 761 -14.04 16.85 -17.75
CA ILE A 761 -14.27 18.25 -17.43
C ILE A 761 -15.72 18.61 -17.72
N LYS A 762 -16.38 19.20 -16.73
CA LYS A 762 -17.73 19.75 -16.82
C LYS A 762 -17.69 21.27 -16.78
N ASN A 763 -18.56 21.90 -17.55
CA ASN A 763 -18.75 23.35 -17.46
C ASN A 763 -19.78 23.63 -16.36
N SER A 764 -19.52 24.67 -15.55
CA SER A 764 -20.54 25.21 -14.67
C SER A 764 -21.42 26.19 -15.40
N PHE A 765 -22.48 26.67 -14.77
CA PHE A 765 -23.36 27.74 -15.30
C PHE A 765 -22.59 29.04 -15.54
N ILE A 766 -21.57 29.30 -14.73
CA ILE A 766 -20.75 30.52 -14.89
C ILE A 766 -19.78 30.29 -16.04
N ALA A 767 -19.85 31.13 -17.04
CA ALA A 767 -18.99 31.03 -18.22
C ALA A 767 -17.50 31.13 -17.85
N GLY A 768 -16.74 30.09 -18.16
CA GLY A 768 -15.31 29.99 -17.86
C GLY A 768 -14.99 29.16 -16.61
N ASP A 769 -15.97 28.90 -15.76
CA ASP A 769 -15.76 28.02 -14.61
C ASP A 769 -16.01 26.55 -14.99
N ARG A 770 -15.06 25.68 -14.63
CA ARG A 770 -15.09 24.28 -14.98
C ARG A 770 -14.59 23.45 -13.79
N TYR A 771 -14.99 22.19 -13.72
CA TYR A 771 -14.53 21.24 -12.72
C TYR A 771 -14.37 19.85 -13.32
N GLY A 772 -13.54 19.02 -12.67
CA GLY A 772 -13.37 17.62 -13.04
C GLY A 772 -14.33 16.71 -12.29
N ILE A 773 -14.97 15.74 -12.96
CA ILE A 773 -15.70 14.65 -12.30
C ILE A 773 -15.04 13.32 -12.61
N TYR A 774 -14.89 12.44 -11.60
CA TYR A 774 -14.34 11.11 -11.83
C TYR A 774 -15.30 10.23 -12.62
N ILE A 775 -14.76 9.55 -13.63
CA ILE A 775 -15.50 8.63 -14.52
C ILE A 775 -14.66 7.40 -14.87
N ASN A 776 -15.32 6.39 -15.47
CA ASN A 776 -14.64 5.21 -16.05
C ASN A 776 -14.43 5.41 -17.55
N LYS A 777 -13.30 5.94 -17.96
CA LYS A 777 -13.02 6.27 -19.37
C LYS A 777 -11.76 5.58 -19.88
N ASP A 778 -10.76 5.43 -19.04
CA ASP A 778 -9.45 5.00 -19.47
C ASP A 778 -9.35 3.48 -19.68
N HIS A 779 -8.39 3.09 -20.49
CA HIS A 779 -8.03 1.70 -20.74
C HIS A 779 -6.52 1.54 -20.82
N ALA A 780 -6.06 0.35 -20.50
CA ALA A 780 -4.66 -0.01 -20.56
C ALA A 780 -4.49 -1.44 -21.05
N ASN A 781 -3.30 -1.77 -21.50
CA ASN A 781 -2.89 -3.15 -21.72
C ASN A 781 -1.50 -3.38 -21.16
N SER A 782 -1.29 -4.58 -20.66
CA SER A 782 0.03 -5.02 -20.22
C SER A 782 0.33 -6.41 -20.78
N LYS A 783 1.56 -6.61 -21.26
CA LYS A 783 2.03 -7.88 -21.80
C LYS A 783 3.48 -8.09 -21.43
N GLY A 784 3.87 -9.32 -21.17
CA GLY A 784 5.24 -9.59 -20.79
C GLY A 784 5.59 -11.06 -20.68
N ILE A 785 6.86 -11.28 -20.42
CA ILE A 785 7.45 -12.58 -20.14
C ILE A 785 8.23 -12.46 -18.83
N THR A 786 7.99 -13.38 -17.91
CA THR A 786 8.78 -13.55 -16.70
C THR A 786 9.58 -14.83 -16.76
N VAL A 787 10.81 -14.81 -16.26
CA VAL A 787 11.69 -15.96 -16.11
C VAL A 787 12.20 -16.00 -14.69
N ALA A 788 11.84 -17.03 -13.93
CA ALA A 788 12.31 -17.25 -12.57
C ALA A 788 13.22 -18.50 -12.53
N LEU A 789 14.44 -18.32 -12.04
CA LEU A 789 15.42 -19.37 -11.84
C LEU A 789 15.72 -19.48 -10.36
N SER A 790 15.41 -20.62 -9.76
CA SER A 790 15.65 -20.88 -8.35
C SER A 790 16.68 -22.00 -8.17
N LYS A 791 17.58 -21.81 -7.20
CA LYS A 791 18.55 -22.82 -6.79
C LYS A 791 18.47 -23.04 -5.28
N ARG A 792 18.11 -24.26 -4.89
CA ARG A 792 18.13 -24.70 -3.50
C ARG A 792 19.55 -24.76 -2.95
N SER A 793 19.71 -24.61 -1.63
CA SER A 793 20.99 -24.75 -0.95
C SER A 793 21.55 -26.15 -1.15
N SER A 794 22.54 -26.23 -2.03
CA SER A 794 23.44 -27.36 -2.22
C SER A 794 24.86 -26.84 -2.27
N GLN A 795 25.81 -27.53 -1.63
CA GLN A 795 27.21 -27.11 -1.60
C GLN A 795 27.42 -25.66 -1.14
N ASN A 796 26.70 -25.20 -0.12
CA ASN A 796 26.83 -23.90 0.51
C ASN A 796 26.25 -22.70 -0.29
N PHE A 797 25.61 -22.90 -1.43
CA PHE A 797 25.05 -21.82 -2.25
C PHE A 797 23.57 -22.03 -2.53
N SER A 798 22.76 -20.99 -2.31
CA SER A 798 21.36 -20.92 -2.73
C SER A 798 21.07 -19.53 -3.31
N GLY A 799 20.04 -19.40 -4.12
CA GLY A 799 19.65 -18.10 -4.68
C GLY A 799 18.49 -18.19 -5.67
N ASN A 800 17.92 -17.05 -5.95
CA ASN A 800 16.88 -16.85 -6.96
C ASN A 800 17.34 -15.76 -7.94
N LEU A 801 16.89 -15.86 -9.18
CA LEU A 801 17.08 -14.87 -10.23
C LEU A 801 15.79 -14.73 -11.01
N ASP A 802 15.19 -13.54 -10.93
CA ASP A 802 13.92 -13.20 -11.51
C ASP A 802 14.09 -12.12 -12.57
N TYR A 803 13.77 -12.44 -13.81
CA TYR A 803 13.82 -11.50 -14.92
C TYR A 803 12.43 -11.28 -15.50
N THR A 804 12.10 -10.03 -15.75
CA THR A 804 10.85 -9.62 -16.39
C THR A 804 11.13 -8.71 -17.57
N TYR A 805 10.52 -9.05 -18.69
CA TYR A 805 10.33 -8.13 -19.81
C TYR A 805 8.85 -7.79 -19.90
N SER A 806 8.49 -6.51 -19.77
CA SER A 806 7.09 -6.06 -19.81
C SER A 806 6.90 -4.80 -20.63
N ILE A 807 5.69 -4.67 -21.17
CA ILE A 807 5.21 -3.47 -21.85
C ILE A 807 3.86 -3.12 -21.26
N SER A 808 3.76 -1.92 -20.67
CA SER A 808 2.53 -1.41 -20.06
C SER A 808 2.18 -0.08 -20.72
N GLU A 809 1.05 -0.03 -21.40
CA GLU A 809 0.59 1.12 -22.17
C GLU A 809 -0.87 1.41 -21.87
N GLY A 810 -1.24 2.69 -21.75
CA GLY A 810 -2.60 3.13 -21.44
C GLY A 810 -2.88 4.54 -21.96
N ASN A 811 -4.06 5.06 -21.70
CA ASN A 811 -4.41 6.43 -22.06
C ASN A 811 -3.76 7.45 -21.13
N ALA A 812 -3.70 7.15 -19.83
CA ALA A 812 -3.10 7.98 -18.81
C ALA A 812 -2.62 7.12 -17.63
N SER A 813 -1.54 7.55 -16.99
CA SER A 813 -1.01 6.92 -15.77
C SER A 813 -1.83 7.30 -14.55
N ASP A 814 -2.19 8.55 -14.43
CA ASP A 814 -2.95 9.12 -13.30
C ASP A 814 -4.42 9.36 -13.67
N PRO A 815 -5.39 9.04 -12.80
CA PRO A 815 -6.81 9.34 -13.04
C PRO A 815 -7.12 10.83 -13.22
N THR A 816 -6.31 11.71 -12.65
CA THR A 816 -6.45 13.17 -12.74
C THR A 816 -5.68 13.80 -13.91
N ALA A 817 -5.00 13.00 -14.74
CA ALA A 817 -4.18 13.52 -15.84
C ALA A 817 -4.97 14.45 -16.77
N ALA A 818 -6.19 14.07 -17.16
CA ALA A 818 -7.04 14.90 -18.02
C ALA A 818 -7.45 16.21 -17.35
N PHE A 819 -7.60 16.24 -16.03
CA PHE A 819 -7.89 17.45 -15.26
C PHE A 819 -6.70 18.41 -15.29
N TYR A 820 -5.49 17.93 -15.02
CA TYR A 820 -4.28 18.77 -15.05
C TYR A 820 -3.89 19.21 -16.46
N ASP A 821 -4.11 18.38 -17.47
CA ASP A 821 -3.91 18.75 -18.87
C ASP A 821 -4.82 19.95 -19.22
N GLU A 822 -6.10 19.87 -18.90
CA GLU A 822 -7.07 20.96 -19.16
C GLU A 822 -6.78 22.21 -18.34
N GLN A 823 -6.35 22.06 -17.08
CA GLN A 823 -5.91 23.20 -16.25
C GLN A 823 -4.69 23.92 -16.86
N SER A 824 -3.85 23.18 -17.56
CA SER A 824 -2.67 23.69 -18.25
C SER A 824 -2.92 24.08 -19.72
N ASP A 825 -4.19 24.10 -20.19
CA ASP A 825 -4.58 24.32 -21.59
C ASP A 825 -3.90 23.31 -22.56
N ILE A 826 -3.68 22.08 -22.12
CA ILE A 826 -3.13 20.99 -22.91
C ILE A 826 -4.27 20.04 -23.29
N GLU A 827 -4.34 19.62 -24.55
CA GLU A 827 -5.33 18.63 -24.98
C GLU A 827 -4.97 17.24 -24.41
N PRO A 828 -5.89 16.57 -23.68
CA PRO A 828 -5.63 15.24 -23.11
C PRO A 828 -5.26 14.21 -24.18
N GLU A 829 -4.42 13.26 -23.81
CA GLU A 829 -3.92 12.21 -24.70
C GLU A 829 -5.05 11.32 -25.26
N LYS A 830 -5.02 11.11 -26.59
CA LYS A 830 -5.98 10.27 -27.30
C LYS A 830 -5.40 8.96 -27.80
N MET A 831 -4.15 8.67 -27.48
CA MET A 831 -3.44 7.48 -27.89
C MET A 831 -2.91 6.70 -26.68
N LEU A 832 -2.51 5.48 -26.91
CA LEU A 832 -1.82 4.70 -25.88
C LEU A 832 -0.38 5.19 -25.74
N VAL A 833 0.00 5.53 -24.52
CA VAL A 833 1.34 5.94 -24.11
C VAL A 833 1.91 4.98 -23.09
N PRO A 834 3.24 4.89 -22.94
CA PRO A 834 3.82 4.13 -21.85
C PRO A 834 3.34 4.68 -20.51
N LEU A 835 2.93 3.79 -19.59
CA LEU A 835 2.51 4.18 -18.25
C LEU A 835 3.73 4.46 -17.36
N ASP A 836 3.60 5.30 -16.34
CA ASP A 836 4.70 5.74 -15.45
C ASP A 836 5.51 4.57 -14.85
N TRP A 837 4.86 3.43 -14.65
CA TRP A 837 5.48 2.20 -14.16
C TRP A 837 5.93 1.24 -15.26
N ASP A 838 5.94 1.64 -16.55
CA ASP A 838 6.38 0.82 -17.65
C ASP A 838 7.90 0.62 -17.62
N GLN A 839 8.37 -0.30 -16.79
CA GLN A 839 9.76 -0.72 -16.77
C GLN A 839 9.98 -1.90 -17.70
N ARG A 840 10.68 -1.68 -18.82
CA ARG A 840 10.84 -2.70 -19.88
C ARG A 840 11.64 -3.92 -19.45
N HIS A 841 12.66 -3.72 -18.62
CA HIS A 841 13.52 -4.79 -18.13
C HIS A 841 13.69 -4.64 -16.62
N THR A 842 13.31 -5.67 -15.89
CA THR A 842 13.53 -5.78 -14.45
C THR A 842 14.29 -7.07 -14.17
N LEU A 843 15.37 -7.01 -13.42
CA LEU A 843 16.15 -8.16 -12.98
C LEU A 843 16.39 -8.06 -11.49
N ASN A 844 15.79 -8.97 -10.73
CA ASN A 844 15.97 -9.11 -9.30
C ASN A 844 16.67 -10.41 -9.00
N GLY A 845 17.45 -10.45 -7.92
CA GLY A 845 18.05 -11.69 -7.51
C GLY A 845 18.51 -11.71 -6.07
N THR A 846 18.54 -12.90 -5.53
CA THR A 846 19.08 -13.19 -4.19
C THR A 846 20.16 -14.25 -4.29
N ALA A 847 21.21 -14.10 -3.50
CA ALA A 847 22.28 -15.09 -3.46
C ALA A 847 22.74 -15.24 -2.00
N THR A 848 22.67 -16.44 -1.45
CA THR A 848 23.17 -16.74 -0.10
C THR A 848 24.33 -17.75 -0.20
N TYR A 849 25.46 -17.38 0.39
CA TYR A 849 26.64 -18.24 0.49
C TYR A 849 27.00 -18.51 1.94
N HIS A 850 26.94 -19.79 2.30
CA HIS A 850 27.38 -20.26 3.62
C HIS A 850 28.87 -20.61 3.58
N MET A 851 29.73 -19.78 4.19
CA MET A 851 31.16 -20.07 4.31
C MET A 851 31.39 -21.28 5.24
N THR A 852 30.57 -21.35 6.29
CA THR A 852 30.55 -22.46 7.25
C THR A 852 29.10 -22.73 7.65
N LYS A 853 28.86 -23.76 8.48
CA LYS A 853 27.52 -24.00 9.06
C LYS A 853 27.03 -22.80 9.94
N SER A 854 27.96 -21.98 10.41
CA SER A 854 27.70 -20.89 11.37
C SER A 854 27.85 -19.52 10.76
N SER A 855 28.38 -19.37 9.54
CA SER A 855 28.62 -18.05 8.94
C SER A 855 28.31 -18.04 7.46
N GLY A 856 27.82 -16.91 7.00
CA GLY A 856 27.49 -16.72 5.62
C GLY A 856 27.28 -15.25 5.27
N ALA A 857 26.98 -15.04 4.01
CA ALA A 857 26.56 -13.74 3.49
C ALA A 857 25.41 -13.94 2.48
N SER A 858 24.43 -13.08 2.57
CA SER A 858 23.32 -12.99 1.62
C SER A 858 23.39 -11.67 0.89
N PHE A 859 23.11 -11.70 -0.39
CA PHE A 859 23.07 -10.54 -1.26
C PHE A 859 21.70 -10.46 -1.91
N VAL A 860 21.19 -9.25 -2.03
CA VAL A 860 20.04 -8.90 -2.85
C VAL A 860 20.53 -7.91 -3.89
N PHE A 861 20.22 -8.13 -5.15
CA PHE A 861 20.51 -7.18 -6.19
C PHE A 861 19.26 -6.92 -7.03
N SER A 862 19.14 -5.69 -7.51
CA SER A 862 18.06 -5.25 -8.38
C SER A 862 18.64 -4.37 -9.51
N TYR A 863 18.13 -4.59 -10.70
CA TYR A 863 18.38 -3.77 -11.88
C TYR A 863 17.04 -3.48 -12.55
N GLY A 864 16.79 -2.21 -12.87
CA GLY A 864 15.65 -1.76 -13.63
C GLY A 864 16.06 -0.86 -14.81
N SER A 865 15.49 -1.10 -15.99
CA SER A 865 15.57 -0.11 -17.05
C SER A 865 14.81 1.14 -16.64
N GLY A 866 15.20 2.30 -17.16
CA GLY A 866 14.60 3.58 -16.80
C GLY A 866 13.08 3.60 -17.00
N PHE A 867 12.38 4.18 -16.05
CA PHE A 867 10.95 4.48 -16.14
C PHE A 867 10.68 5.57 -17.19
N PRO A 868 9.48 5.66 -17.74
CA PRO A 868 9.08 6.78 -18.57
C PRO A 868 9.10 8.10 -17.82
N TYR A 869 9.21 9.19 -18.56
CA TYR A 869 8.94 10.54 -18.10
C TYR A 869 8.52 11.40 -19.29
N THR A 870 7.79 12.46 -19.04
CA THR A 870 7.37 13.41 -20.06
C THR A 870 8.46 14.46 -20.29
N THR A 871 8.94 14.58 -21.53
CA THR A 871 9.96 15.58 -21.86
C THR A 871 9.34 16.96 -21.98
N THR A 872 10.03 17.96 -21.39
CA THR A 872 9.63 19.38 -21.45
C THR A 872 10.73 20.20 -22.11
N ASN A 873 10.37 21.42 -22.55
CA ASN A 873 11.36 22.44 -22.86
C ASN A 873 11.84 23.14 -21.56
N ALA A 874 12.74 24.09 -21.67
CA ALA A 874 13.28 24.82 -20.52
C ALA A 874 12.22 25.69 -19.80
N ASP A 875 11.10 25.98 -20.43
CA ASP A 875 9.96 26.69 -19.82
C ASP A 875 8.97 25.74 -19.14
N GLY A 876 9.29 24.45 -19.04
CA GLY A 876 8.42 23.45 -18.44
C GLY A 876 7.29 22.95 -19.34
N GLN A 877 7.17 23.47 -20.56
CA GLN A 877 6.11 23.05 -21.47
C GLN A 877 6.43 21.69 -22.10
N ARG A 878 5.43 20.84 -22.18
CA ARG A 878 5.51 19.49 -22.76
C ARG A 878 5.91 19.57 -24.24
N THR A 879 6.87 18.76 -24.64
CA THR A 879 7.42 18.80 -26.03
C THR A 879 6.74 17.82 -26.98
N SER A 880 6.09 16.76 -26.46
CA SER A 880 5.47 15.69 -27.24
C SER A 880 4.41 14.99 -26.42
N PHE A 881 4.01 13.75 -26.77
CA PHE A 881 3.08 12.95 -25.97
C PHE A 881 3.64 12.62 -24.57
N GLU A 882 2.75 12.26 -23.65
CA GLU A 882 3.11 11.85 -22.30
C GLU A 882 4.09 10.67 -22.31
N ASN A 883 5.05 10.66 -21.38
CA ASN A 883 5.96 9.55 -21.18
C ASN A 883 6.83 9.17 -22.39
N ASN A 884 7.18 10.16 -23.21
CA ASN A 884 7.95 10.02 -24.42
C ASN A 884 9.45 9.86 -24.18
N GLY A 885 9.98 10.15 -22.98
CA GLY A 885 11.36 9.98 -22.56
C GLY A 885 11.56 8.76 -21.66
N ARG A 886 12.84 8.40 -21.38
CA ARG A 886 13.21 7.36 -20.43
C ARG A 886 14.26 7.88 -19.45
N LYS A 887 13.98 7.71 -18.15
CA LYS A 887 14.93 7.98 -17.05
C LYS A 887 16.15 7.06 -17.16
N PRO A 888 17.28 7.38 -16.52
CA PRO A 888 18.40 6.45 -16.39
C PRO A 888 17.97 5.12 -15.74
N SER A 889 18.71 4.05 -16.05
CA SER A 889 18.51 2.75 -15.40
C SER A 889 18.97 2.79 -13.94
N THR A 890 18.32 1.99 -13.10
CA THR A 890 18.64 1.86 -11.69
C THR A 890 19.36 0.55 -11.39
N PHE A 891 20.25 0.55 -10.42
CA PHE A 891 20.93 -0.64 -9.93
C PHE A 891 21.18 -0.52 -8.43
N ASN A 892 20.91 -1.59 -7.67
CA ASN A 892 21.18 -1.66 -6.26
C ASN A 892 21.73 -3.03 -5.87
N VAL A 893 22.58 -3.06 -4.84
CA VAL A 893 23.00 -4.29 -4.18
C VAL A 893 23.00 -4.08 -2.68
N ASP A 894 22.28 -4.95 -1.97
CA ASP A 894 22.25 -5.02 -0.51
C ASP A 894 22.93 -6.28 -0.03
N MET A 895 23.53 -6.23 1.14
CA MET A 895 24.28 -7.34 1.73
C MET A 895 23.89 -7.54 3.19
N ARG A 896 23.73 -8.78 3.59
CA ARG A 896 23.70 -9.23 4.98
C ARG A 896 24.81 -10.24 5.24
N ALA A 897 25.72 -9.94 6.15
CA ALA A 897 26.69 -10.92 6.65
C ALA A 897 26.33 -11.33 8.08
N PHE A 898 26.44 -12.62 8.40
CA PHE A 898 26.03 -13.14 9.69
C PHE A 898 27.01 -14.19 10.24
N TYR A 899 27.04 -14.26 11.57
CA TYR A 899 27.76 -15.29 12.33
C TYR A 899 26.90 -15.82 13.46
N ASN A 900 26.60 -17.12 13.42
CA ASN A 900 25.74 -17.80 14.37
C ASN A 900 26.59 -18.63 15.34
N PHE A 901 26.29 -18.55 16.62
CA PHE A 901 26.91 -19.37 17.65
C PHE A 901 25.90 -19.69 18.76
N SER A 902 26.11 -20.81 19.45
CA SER A 902 25.24 -21.24 20.55
C SER A 902 25.83 -20.80 21.89
N LEU A 903 24.96 -20.22 22.74
CA LEU A 903 25.29 -19.86 24.11
C LEU A 903 24.54 -20.78 25.07
N PHE A 904 25.21 -21.34 26.04
CA PHE A 904 24.63 -22.26 27.03
C PHE A 904 23.83 -23.46 26.45
N GLY A 905 24.09 -23.82 25.19
CA GLY A 905 23.50 -25.00 24.53
C GLY A 905 22.07 -24.81 23.97
N SER A 906 21.26 -23.94 24.55
CA SER A 906 19.86 -23.74 24.18
C SER A 906 19.54 -22.36 23.55
N ILE A 907 20.48 -21.38 23.67
CA ILE A 907 20.31 -20.06 23.10
C ILE A 907 21.16 -19.97 21.84
N GLN A 908 20.54 -19.71 20.72
CA GLN A 908 21.22 -19.37 19.47
C GLN A 908 21.42 -17.85 19.41
N VAL A 909 22.63 -17.42 19.09
CA VAL A 909 23.00 -16.02 18.94
C VAL A 909 23.43 -15.80 17.48
N SER A 910 22.89 -14.78 16.83
CA SER A 910 23.29 -14.36 15.50
C SER A 910 23.78 -12.91 15.56
N ALA A 911 25.05 -12.70 15.32
CA ALA A 911 25.58 -11.36 15.08
C ALA A 911 25.54 -11.09 13.57
N HIS A 912 25.04 -9.93 13.16
CA HIS A 912 24.90 -9.61 11.75
C HIS A 912 25.19 -8.14 11.45
N ILE A 913 25.59 -7.92 10.21
CA ILE A 913 25.73 -6.60 9.61
C ILE A 913 24.92 -6.55 8.32
N ASN A 914 24.04 -5.57 8.20
CA ASN A 914 23.30 -5.28 6.99
C ASN A 914 23.88 -4.00 6.36
N VAL A 915 24.12 -4.05 5.07
CA VAL A 915 24.58 -2.90 4.27
C VAL A 915 23.62 -2.76 3.12
N TYR A 916 22.80 -1.71 3.14
CA TYR A 916 21.93 -1.33 2.04
C TYR A 916 22.68 -0.36 1.13
N ASN A 917 22.45 -0.46 -0.18
CA ASN A 917 23.20 0.27 -1.20
C ASN A 917 24.73 0.10 -1.02
N LEU A 918 25.18 -1.15 -1.09
CA LEU A 918 26.57 -1.54 -0.83
C LEU A 918 27.60 -0.72 -1.59
N PHE A 919 27.29 -0.36 -2.83
CA PHE A 919 28.20 0.38 -3.72
C PHE A 919 28.00 1.89 -3.66
N ASP A 920 27.08 2.40 -2.81
CA ASP A 920 26.76 3.83 -2.67
C ASP A 920 26.36 4.47 -4.00
N ILE A 921 25.53 3.78 -4.76
CA ILE A 921 25.06 4.25 -6.08
C ILE A 921 23.92 5.24 -5.87
N ARG A 922 24.01 6.39 -6.51
CA ARG A 922 22.94 7.37 -6.59
C ARG A 922 22.09 7.11 -7.82
N ASN A 923 21.03 6.33 -7.67
CA ASN A 923 20.05 6.14 -8.73
C ASN A 923 19.19 7.40 -8.87
N GLU A 924 19.00 7.86 -10.10
CA GLU A 924 18.14 9.01 -10.42
C GLU A 924 16.69 8.54 -10.47
N LEU A 925 15.90 8.87 -9.43
CA LEU A 925 14.51 8.42 -9.30
C LEU A 925 13.53 9.41 -9.94
N THR A 926 13.81 10.71 -9.74
CA THR A 926 13.08 11.80 -10.38
C THR A 926 14.04 12.60 -11.24
N VAL A 927 13.61 13.05 -12.39
CA VAL A 927 14.46 13.78 -13.35
C VAL A 927 13.77 15.08 -13.80
N TYR A 928 14.58 16.07 -14.18
CA TYR A 928 14.05 17.25 -14.84
C TYR A 928 13.58 16.88 -16.25
N GLY A 929 12.39 17.38 -16.61
CA GLY A 929 11.76 17.07 -17.91
C GLY A 929 12.56 17.54 -19.12
N ASP A 930 13.33 18.62 -18.97
CA ASP A 930 14.14 19.25 -20.02
C ASP A 930 15.45 18.47 -20.32
N THR A 931 16.00 17.78 -19.33
CA THR A 931 17.29 17.08 -19.46
C THR A 931 17.19 15.56 -19.33
N GLY A 932 16.15 15.05 -18.67
CA GLY A 932 16.05 13.65 -18.27
C GLY A 932 17.08 13.24 -17.21
N ARG A 933 17.63 14.20 -16.47
CA ARG A 933 18.64 13.99 -15.41
C ARG A 933 18.19 14.67 -14.13
N SER A 934 18.59 14.12 -13.00
CA SER A 934 18.38 14.73 -11.66
C SER A 934 19.44 15.79 -11.31
N SER A 935 20.56 15.76 -12.02
CA SER A 935 21.76 16.54 -11.66
C SER A 935 21.76 17.97 -12.19
N TYR A 936 20.94 18.29 -13.19
CA TYR A 936 20.83 19.63 -13.75
C TYR A 936 19.58 19.83 -14.59
N SER A 937 19.13 21.08 -14.67
CA SER A 937 18.09 21.58 -15.59
C SER A 937 18.69 22.64 -16.52
N LEU A 938 18.09 22.85 -17.67
CA LEU A 938 18.45 23.93 -18.60
C LEU A 938 17.75 25.25 -18.28
N THR A 939 16.78 25.24 -17.37
CA THR A 939 16.02 26.41 -16.93
C THR A 939 16.94 27.61 -16.58
N PRO A 940 18.02 27.47 -15.80
CA PRO A 940 18.90 28.61 -15.50
C PRO A 940 19.54 29.27 -16.72
N THR A 941 19.73 28.48 -17.79
CA THR A 941 20.39 28.97 -19.02
C THR A 941 19.45 29.69 -19.97
N TYR A 942 18.21 29.19 -20.10
CA TYR A 942 17.26 29.65 -21.13
C TYR A 942 16.15 30.52 -20.61
N THR A 943 15.89 30.55 -19.31
CA THR A 943 14.86 31.38 -18.68
C THR A 943 15.41 32.22 -17.51
N PRO A 944 16.44 33.08 -17.76
CA PRO A 944 17.05 33.89 -16.69
C PRO A 944 16.09 34.89 -16.05
N GLN A 945 14.94 35.17 -16.65
CA GLN A 945 13.91 36.05 -16.09
C GLN A 945 13.02 35.45 -15.01
N TYR A 946 13.13 34.16 -14.73
CA TYR A 946 12.58 33.58 -13.50
C TYR A 946 13.35 33.96 -12.24
N SER A 947 14.40 34.79 -12.39
CA SER A 947 15.06 35.47 -11.29
C SER A 947 14.23 36.67 -10.81
N GLY A 948 13.10 36.40 -10.15
CA GLY A 948 12.53 37.33 -9.21
C GLY A 948 13.54 37.58 -8.06
N PRO A 949 13.30 38.46 -7.14
CA PRO A 949 14.14 38.63 -5.96
C PRO A 949 14.12 37.30 -5.15
N MET A 950 15.20 36.53 -5.25
CA MET A 950 15.35 35.22 -4.59
C MET A 950 16.44 35.35 -3.50
N LEU A 951 16.22 34.72 -2.35
CA LEU A 951 17.23 34.54 -1.32
C LEU A 951 18.22 33.41 -1.62
N ASN A 952 17.73 32.38 -2.30
CA ASN A 952 18.54 31.29 -2.83
C ASN A 952 18.93 31.55 -4.29
N THR A 953 19.97 30.90 -4.72
CA THR A 953 20.25 30.82 -6.16
C THR A 953 19.41 29.73 -6.80
N LEU A 954 19.07 29.87 -8.08
CA LEU A 954 18.36 28.84 -8.83
C LEU A 954 19.15 27.51 -8.86
N ASP A 955 20.48 27.60 -9.03
CA ASP A 955 21.35 26.41 -9.01
C ASP A 955 21.30 25.68 -7.65
N GLU A 956 21.18 26.40 -6.54
CA GLU A 956 21.03 25.82 -5.19
C GLU A 956 19.66 25.14 -5.04
N PHE A 957 18.59 25.77 -5.49
CA PHE A 957 17.25 25.18 -5.44
C PHE A 957 17.13 23.95 -6.33
N LEU A 958 17.84 23.89 -7.44
CA LEU A 958 17.81 22.75 -8.36
C LEU A 958 18.66 21.55 -7.90
N ILE A 959 19.33 21.62 -6.75
CA ILE A 959 19.96 20.46 -6.10
C ILE A 959 18.93 19.81 -5.17
N VAL A 960 18.15 18.86 -5.68
CA VAL A 960 17.06 18.19 -4.95
C VAL A 960 17.52 16.81 -4.45
N PRO A 961 17.86 16.65 -3.16
CA PRO A 961 18.34 15.36 -2.64
C PRO A 961 17.35 14.20 -2.77
N SER A 962 16.04 14.49 -2.68
CA SER A 962 14.98 13.49 -2.82
C SER A 962 14.82 12.94 -4.24
N TYR A 963 15.49 13.54 -5.25
CA TYR A 963 15.50 13.00 -6.62
C TYR A 963 16.40 11.78 -6.77
N TYR A 964 17.21 11.47 -5.74
CA TYR A 964 18.12 10.34 -5.75
C TYR A 964 17.73 9.28 -4.73
N SER A 965 18.17 8.04 -4.98
CA SER A 965 18.05 6.95 -4.01
C SER A 965 18.81 7.26 -2.72
N ALA A 966 18.38 6.64 -1.61
CA ALA A 966 19.05 6.78 -0.32
C ALA A 966 20.54 6.42 -0.42
N PRO A 967 21.43 7.15 0.30
CA PRO A 967 22.83 6.80 0.41
C PRO A 967 23.01 5.46 1.13
N ARG A 968 24.24 4.91 1.08
CA ARG A 968 24.56 3.65 1.75
C ARG A 968 24.18 3.72 3.23
N GLN A 969 23.43 2.70 3.69
CA GLN A 969 23.02 2.52 5.08
C GLN A 969 23.73 1.29 5.66
N ILE A 970 24.29 1.41 6.86
CA ILE A 970 24.98 0.34 7.56
C ILE A 970 24.30 0.11 8.89
N LYS A 971 23.86 -1.13 9.16
CA LYS A 971 23.26 -1.54 10.43
C LYS A 971 24.05 -2.71 11.01
N VAL A 972 24.32 -2.65 12.30
CA VAL A 972 24.93 -3.76 13.07
C VAL A 972 23.89 -4.26 14.06
N GLY A 973 23.71 -5.56 14.12
CA GLY A 973 22.67 -6.15 14.94
C GLY A 973 23.08 -7.44 15.62
N LEU A 974 22.29 -7.76 16.64
CA LEU A 974 22.37 -9.00 17.41
C LEU A 974 20.97 -9.59 17.55
N SER A 975 20.84 -10.88 17.26
CA SER A 975 19.61 -11.63 17.46
C SER A 975 19.86 -12.80 18.40
N LEU A 976 18.92 -13.02 19.30
CA LEU A 976 18.91 -14.15 20.24
C LEU A 976 17.66 -14.99 19.97
N SER A 977 17.76 -16.29 19.83
CA SER A 977 16.61 -17.19 19.75
C SER A 977 16.73 -18.34 20.74
N LEU A 978 15.64 -18.57 21.44
CA LEU A 978 15.44 -19.70 22.33
C LEU A 978 14.61 -20.75 21.57
N LYS A 979 15.17 -21.97 21.44
CA LYS A 979 14.48 -23.10 20.80
C LYS A 979 14.04 -24.13 21.84
#